data_085249c911d3e1246baff87408a69cda
#
_entry.id   085249c911d3e1246baff87408a69cda
#
_cell.length_a   1.000
_cell.length_b   1.000
_cell.length_c   1.000
_cell.angle_alpha   90.00
_cell.angle_beta   90.00
_cell.angle_gamma   90.00
#
_symmetry.space_group_name_H-M   'P 1'
#
loop_
_entity.id
_entity.type
_entity.pdbx_description
1 polymer ?
#
loop_
_entity_poly.entity_id
_entity_poly.type
_entity_poly.pdbx_seq_one_letter_code
_entity_poly.pdbx_strand_id
1 'polypeptide(L)'
;MTAPHLPQIRLYQNWLRDTRGLQFDTYDALWEWSVTDLAAFWQSIWDYFEIESPTPHHAVVTNPTMPGAQWFAGAQVNYARQVFRHVAPASAAGLPAVLSHGEHSLKSGSPARELSWPELQRQVASLALHLRAQGVRPGDRVAAYLPNIPETMVAFLATVSIGGVWSLCAPDMGTSAVLDRFKQIAPTVLIAADSVTYGGRDIDRSDVLAELRAGLPSLRHVIVHSASDEAGATNLIAGGARFTWATSRNDAETAAFDPLWLPFDHPLWIVYSSGTTGLPKPIVHGHGGTLIVALALKVLHNDIGCSYAPNSFGERYHWYSSTGWVMWNAQLSGLLNGTTCCIFDGNPGGTKEQPDWTTLWRFAAQLGVTFFGAGAAFFANCMKAGIDLSGCGDLRNIRALGTTGSPLSEETQRWGTAQFRQVQQHGVEEDGFSPPQQGPRDWLCQTAGAAAPSGGSALHEVKSVGEPIWWCNISGGTDFAGAFIGGNRELPLVPGEMQCRLLGCAVYAWNEAGQPVIGEVGELVCTQPLPSMPLYFWGDTGNVRLISSYFDMYPGVWRHGDWLKVTASGSCIIYGRSDATINRHGLRMGTSELYSAIEALPEVLDSMVVDLEYLGRDSYMPLFVVLRDGLVLDAAMKATLNNAIRTALSPRFVPNDIFQVAEIPRTLSGKKQELPIKKLLLGQPIEKVVNRDAMANPACLDWYVEFAARRAAGQVGA
;
A
#
# COMPACT_ATOMS: atom_id res chain seq x y z
N MET A 1 -4.94 25.96 -27.39
CA MET A 1 -5.73 25.24 -26.39
C MET A 1 -5.18 23.83 -26.36
N THR A 2 -4.55 23.40 -25.26
CA THR A 2 -4.15 22.01 -25.06
C THR A 2 -5.42 21.17 -24.95
N ALA A 3 -5.43 19.98 -25.58
CA ALA A 3 -6.54 19.05 -25.42
C ALA A 3 -6.74 18.71 -23.94
N PRO A 4 -7.98 18.60 -23.45
CA PRO A 4 -8.21 18.22 -22.06
C PRO A 4 -7.58 16.85 -21.76
N HIS A 5 -7.00 16.72 -20.57
CA HIS A 5 -6.47 15.43 -20.14
C HIS A 5 -7.59 14.40 -20.03
N LEU A 6 -7.41 13.24 -20.66
CA LEU A 6 -8.32 12.10 -20.55
C LEU A 6 -7.86 11.18 -19.42
N PRO A 7 -8.76 10.79 -18.49
CA PRO A 7 -8.44 9.75 -17.50
C PRO A 7 -7.96 8.45 -18.16
N GLN A 8 -7.03 7.78 -17.52
CA GLN A 8 -6.44 6.54 -18.05
C GLN A 8 -7.50 5.45 -18.30
N ILE A 9 -8.52 5.37 -17.45
CA ILE A 9 -9.62 4.43 -17.66
C ILE A 9 -10.42 4.77 -18.94
N ARG A 10 -10.55 6.05 -19.31
CA ARG A 10 -11.19 6.46 -20.55
C ARG A 10 -10.35 6.09 -21.78
N LEU A 11 -9.03 6.19 -21.67
CA LEU A 11 -8.13 5.73 -22.74
C LEU A 11 -8.27 4.22 -22.95
N TYR A 12 -8.36 3.45 -21.88
CA TYR A 12 -8.61 2.01 -21.96
C TYR A 12 -9.98 1.68 -22.58
N GLN A 13 -11.05 2.37 -22.17
CA GLN A 13 -12.39 2.18 -22.78
C GLN A 13 -12.40 2.53 -24.27
N ASN A 14 -11.73 3.61 -24.68
CA ASN A 14 -11.57 3.96 -26.08
C ASN A 14 -10.82 2.85 -26.84
N TRP A 15 -9.74 2.34 -26.27
CA TRP A 15 -9.00 1.23 -26.85
C TRP A 15 -9.86 -0.04 -26.99
N LEU A 16 -10.68 -0.39 -25.99
CA LEU A 16 -11.64 -1.50 -26.06
C LEU A 16 -12.62 -1.32 -27.21
N ARG A 17 -13.19 -0.13 -27.37
CA ARG A 17 -14.09 0.18 -28.48
C ARG A 17 -13.40 0.04 -29.84
N ASP A 18 -12.22 0.63 -29.97
CA ASP A 18 -11.54 0.76 -31.26
C ASP A 18 -10.85 -0.54 -31.72
N THR A 19 -10.39 -1.37 -30.76
CA THR A 19 -9.66 -2.62 -31.07
C THR A 19 -10.46 -3.89 -30.90
N ARG A 20 -11.52 -3.86 -30.02
CA ARG A 20 -12.31 -5.04 -29.67
C ARG A 20 -13.80 -4.88 -30.01
N GLY A 21 -14.23 -3.68 -30.42
CA GLY A 21 -15.65 -3.39 -30.66
C GLY A 21 -16.50 -3.41 -29.40
N LEU A 22 -15.88 -3.35 -28.21
CA LEU A 22 -16.57 -3.38 -26.92
C LEU A 22 -16.83 -1.94 -26.45
N GLN A 23 -18.10 -1.62 -26.23
CA GLN A 23 -18.53 -0.32 -25.74
C GLN A 23 -19.45 -0.52 -24.53
N PHE A 24 -19.22 0.29 -23.49
CA PHE A 24 -19.96 0.24 -22.23
C PHE A 24 -20.49 1.63 -21.91
N ASP A 25 -21.81 1.74 -21.67
CA ASP A 25 -22.47 3.01 -21.39
C ASP A 25 -22.24 3.51 -19.94
N THR A 26 -21.97 2.57 -19.03
CA THR A 26 -21.74 2.86 -17.61
C THR A 26 -20.52 2.11 -17.09
N TYR A 27 -19.97 2.60 -15.99
CA TYR A 27 -18.90 1.89 -15.28
C TYR A 27 -19.38 0.53 -14.76
N ASP A 28 -20.61 0.45 -14.27
CA ASP A 28 -21.18 -0.83 -13.77
C ASP A 28 -21.24 -1.88 -14.87
N ALA A 29 -21.62 -1.53 -16.10
CA ALA A 29 -21.60 -2.45 -17.22
C ALA A 29 -20.18 -2.92 -17.59
N LEU A 30 -19.20 -2.02 -17.55
CA LEU A 30 -17.78 -2.35 -17.74
C LEU A 30 -17.29 -3.28 -16.62
N TRP A 31 -17.62 -2.96 -15.37
CA TRP A 31 -17.27 -3.79 -14.22
C TRP A 31 -17.90 -5.18 -14.31
N GLU A 32 -19.19 -5.27 -14.61
CA GLU A 32 -19.90 -6.54 -14.74
C GLU A 32 -19.25 -7.42 -15.82
N TRP A 33 -18.94 -6.87 -16.98
CA TRP A 33 -18.21 -7.60 -18.01
C TRP A 33 -16.85 -8.10 -17.47
N SER A 34 -16.12 -7.27 -16.77
CA SER A 34 -14.78 -7.59 -16.28
C SER A 34 -14.76 -8.73 -15.25
N VAL A 35 -15.88 -9.01 -14.57
CA VAL A 35 -16.00 -10.07 -13.56
C VAL A 35 -16.79 -11.28 -14.03
N THR A 36 -17.53 -11.18 -15.15
CA THR A 36 -18.27 -12.29 -15.74
C THR A 36 -17.50 -12.98 -16.88
N ASP A 37 -16.72 -12.23 -17.66
CA ASP A 37 -15.82 -12.77 -18.68
C ASP A 37 -14.35 -12.50 -18.33
N LEU A 38 -13.88 -13.21 -17.30
CA LEU A 38 -12.51 -13.06 -16.79
C LEU A 38 -11.45 -13.27 -17.88
N ALA A 39 -11.68 -14.20 -18.80
CA ALA A 39 -10.73 -14.50 -19.87
C ALA A 39 -10.62 -13.32 -20.84
N ALA A 40 -11.73 -12.78 -21.31
CA ALA A 40 -11.71 -11.62 -22.21
C ALA A 40 -11.15 -10.36 -21.52
N PHE A 41 -11.53 -10.14 -20.25
CA PHE A 41 -11.01 -8.98 -19.50
C PHE A 41 -9.51 -9.05 -19.30
N TRP A 42 -8.98 -10.13 -18.71
CA TRP A 42 -7.52 -10.22 -18.43
C TRP A 42 -6.69 -10.32 -19.72
N GLN A 43 -7.24 -10.92 -20.80
CA GLN A 43 -6.61 -10.83 -22.11
C GLN A 43 -6.53 -9.39 -22.62
N SER A 44 -7.58 -8.59 -22.41
CA SER A 44 -7.59 -7.20 -22.84
C SER A 44 -6.55 -6.36 -22.07
N ILE A 45 -6.36 -6.65 -20.76
CA ILE A 45 -5.32 -6.00 -19.95
C ILE A 45 -3.93 -6.40 -20.46
N TRP A 46 -3.71 -7.69 -20.73
CA TRP A 46 -2.45 -8.17 -21.32
C TRP A 46 -2.09 -7.41 -22.61
N ASP A 47 -3.05 -7.28 -23.53
CA ASP A 47 -2.84 -6.66 -24.83
C ASP A 47 -2.73 -5.13 -24.73
N TYR A 48 -3.55 -4.49 -23.87
CA TYR A 48 -3.50 -3.04 -23.68
C TYR A 48 -2.17 -2.55 -23.11
N PHE A 49 -1.57 -3.32 -22.22
CA PHE A 49 -0.25 -3.02 -21.65
C PHE A 49 0.90 -3.69 -22.44
N GLU A 50 0.59 -4.37 -23.54
CA GLU A 50 1.59 -5.02 -24.38
C GLU A 50 2.55 -5.89 -23.56
N ILE A 51 2.02 -6.75 -22.69
CA ILE A 51 2.86 -7.62 -21.85
C ILE A 51 3.56 -8.64 -22.73
N GLU A 52 4.89 -8.67 -22.66
CA GLU A 52 5.71 -9.52 -23.50
C GLU A 52 5.86 -10.93 -22.94
N SER A 53 5.83 -11.92 -23.85
CA SER A 53 6.19 -13.30 -23.56
C SER A 53 6.84 -13.93 -24.79
N PRO A 54 7.96 -14.67 -24.67
CA PRO A 54 8.60 -15.34 -25.79
C PRO A 54 7.78 -16.55 -26.26
N THR A 55 6.87 -17.05 -25.43
CA THR A 55 5.96 -18.16 -25.73
C THR A 55 4.52 -17.69 -25.56
N PRO A 56 3.63 -18.00 -26.52
CA PRO A 56 2.22 -17.67 -26.37
C PRO A 56 1.60 -18.48 -25.22
N HIS A 57 0.68 -17.87 -24.49
CA HIS A 57 -0.20 -18.62 -23.62
C HIS A 57 -1.28 -19.35 -24.47
N HIS A 58 -1.72 -20.50 -24.01
CA HIS A 58 -2.75 -21.29 -24.69
C HIS A 58 -4.12 -21.16 -23.98
N ALA A 59 -4.16 -20.56 -22.81
CA ALA A 59 -5.38 -20.18 -22.09
C ALA A 59 -5.09 -19.02 -21.15
N VAL A 60 -6.04 -18.08 -21.03
CA VAL A 60 -5.95 -16.95 -20.08
C VAL A 60 -6.20 -17.42 -18.67
N VAL A 61 -7.24 -18.23 -18.47
CA VAL A 61 -7.53 -18.86 -17.18
C VAL A 61 -7.93 -20.30 -17.39
N THR A 62 -7.36 -21.20 -16.60
CA THR A 62 -7.78 -22.60 -16.49
C THR A 62 -8.14 -22.87 -15.04
N ASN A 63 -9.09 -23.77 -14.80
CA ASN A 63 -9.58 -24.09 -13.48
C ASN A 63 -9.93 -22.82 -12.66
N PRO A 64 -10.97 -22.05 -13.03
CA PRO A 64 -11.31 -20.77 -12.38
C PRO A 64 -11.93 -20.96 -10.99
N THR A 65 -11.34 -21.81 -10.16
CA THR A 65 -11.75 -22.07 -8.78
C THR A 65 -10.77 -21.46 -7.78
N MET A 66 -11.22 -21.19 -6.58
CA MET A 66 -10.40 -20.66 -5.50
C MET A 66 -10.33 -21.65 -4.32
N PRO A 67 -9.11 -21.95 -3.83
CA PRO A 67 -7.82 -21.69 -4.45
C PRO A 67 -7.55 -22.62 -5.63
N GLY A 68 -6.61 -22.22 -6.52
CA GLY A 68 -6.14 -23.12 -7.58
C GLY A 68 -6.33 -22.65 -9.02
N ALA A 69 -6.88 -21.45 -9.25
CA ALA A 69 -6.93 -20.86 -10.59
C ALA A 69 -5.53 -20.69 -11.19
N GLN A 70 -5.38 -21.05 -12.46
CA GLN A 70 -4.14 -20.91 -13.20
C GLN A 70 -4.34 -19.88 -14.31
N TRP A 71 -3.38 -18.96 -14.43
CA TRP A 71 -3.46 -17.83 -15.34
C TRP A 71 -2.38 -17.90 -16.43
N PHE A 72 -2.75 -17.49 -17.66
CA PHE A 72 -1.86 -17.35 -18.81
C PHE A 72 -0.94 -18.57 -18.99
N ALA A 73 -1.54 -19.76 -18.96
CA ALA A 73 -0.81 -21.03 -19.02
C ALA A 73 0.08 -21.12 -20.27
N GLY A 74 1.39 -21.33 -20.08
CA GLY A 74 2.42 -21.36 -21.11
C GLY A 74 3.16 -20.04 -21.32
N ALA A 75 2.63 -18.91 -20.85
CA ALA A 75 3.35 -17.64 -20.91
C ALA A 75 4.55 -17.62 -19.99
N GLN A 76 5.56 -16.86 -20.40
CA GLN A 76 6.74 -16.56 -19.58
C GLN A 76 6.90 -15.04 -19.46
N VAL A 77 7.11 -14.58 -18.25
CA VAL A 77 7.22 -13.14 -17.93
C VAL A 77 8.36 -12.90 -16.94
N ASN A 78 8.74 -11.65 -16.76
CA ASN A 78 9.58 -11.24 -15.65
C ASN A 78 9.25 -9.79 -15.29
N TYR A 79 9.06 -9.51 -13.99
CA TYR A 79 8.76 -8.19 -13.49
C TYR A 79 9.82 -7.15 -13.91
N ALA A 80 11.11 -7.49 -13.82
CA ALA A 80 12.19 -6.58 -14.22
C ALA A 80 12.21 -6.31 -15.73
N ARG A 81 11.81 -7.27 -16.58
CA ARG A 81 11.68 -7.03 -18.02
C ARG A 81 10.64 -5.97 -18.33
N GLN A 82 9.47 -6.07 -17.67
CA GLN A 82 8.42 -5.06 -17.84
C GLN A 82 8.89 -3.67 -17.41
N VAL A 83 9.71 -3.57 -16.37
CA VAL A 83 10.35 -2.31 -15.96
C VAL A 83 11.33 -1.83 -17.02
N PHE A 84 12.21 -2.69 -17.53
CA PHE A 84 13.31 -2.30 -18.43
C PHE A 84 12.86 -1.90 -19.83
N ARG A 85 11.67 -2.29 -20.28
CA ARG A 85 11.12 -1.78 -21.55
C ARG A 85 11.00 -0.25 -21.58
N HIS A 86 10.92 0.39 -20.43
CA HIS A 86 10.80 1.84 -20.29
C HIS A 86 12.15 2.58 -20.28
N VAL A 87 13.29 1.87 -20.22
CA VAL A 87 14.61 2.50 -20.09
C VAL A 87 14.92 3.44 -21.26
N ALA A 88 14.80 2.95 -22.48
CA ALA A 88 15.14 3.74 -23.67
C ALA A 88 14.19 4.93 -23.87
N PRO A 89 12.85 4.78 -23.89
CA PRO A 89 11.96 5.90 -24.12
C PRO A 89 11.95 6.92 -22.98
N ALA A 90 12.02 6.50 -21.71
CA ALA A 90 12.07 7.44 -20.59
C ALA A 90 13.40 8.20 -20.54
N SER A 91 14.52 7.54 -20.86
CA SER A 91 15.83 8.19 -21.00
C SER A 91 15.83 9.23 -22.13
N ALA A 92 15.25 8.88 -23.29
CA ALA A 92 15.10 9.83 -24.40
C ALA A 92 14.25 11.04 -24.02
N ALA A 93 13.27 10.86 -23.15
CA ALA A 93 12.44 11.92 -22.58
C ALA A 93 13.15 12.72 -21.47
N GLY A 94 14.35 12.33 -21.03
CA GLY A 94 15.09 12.98 -19.96
C GLY A 94 14.43 12.86 -18.59
N LEU A 95 13.68 11.76 -18.35
CA LEU A 95 12.95 11.54 -17.09
C LEU A 95 13.71 10.54 -16.21
N PRO A 96 13.78 10.76 -14.89
CA PRO A 96 14.37 9.82 -13.96
C PRO A 96 13.45 8.63 -13.68
N ALA A 97 14.03 7.50 -13.26
CA ALA A 97 13.29 6.36 -12.73
C ALA A 97 12.87 6.63 -11.28
N VAL A 98 13.80 7.13 -10.47
CA VAL A 98 13.57 7.37 -9.04
C VAL A 98 14.12 8.73 -8.64
N LEU A 99 13.34 9.47 -7.87
CA LEU A 99 13.74 10.65 -7.11
C LEU A 99 13.62 10.34 -5.62
N SER A 100 14.65 10.65 -4.84
CA SER A 100 14.65 10.27 -3.42
C SER A 100 15.18 11.37 -2.51
N HIS A 101 14.59 11.43 -1.31
CA HIS A 101 15.09 12.19 -0.17
C HIS A 101 15.10 11.31 1.10
N GLY A 102 16.08 11.55 1.95
CA GLY A 102 16.03 11.20 3.37
C GLY A 102 15.78 12.42 4.23
N GLU A 103 15.60 12.24 5.54
CA GLU A 103 15.35 13.33 6.50
C GLU A 103 16.41 14.42 6.45
N HIS A 104 17.69 14.02 6.44
CA HIS A 104 18.82 14.98 6.43
C HIS A 104 18.87 15.82 5.16
N SER A 105 18.72 15.18 3.99
CA SER A 105 18.79 15.90 2.71
C SER A 105 17.61 16.84 2.51
N LEU A 106 16.40 16.43 2.95
CA LEU A 106 15.22 17.27 2.89
C LEU A 106 15.35 18.49 3.83
N LYS A 107 15.82 18.26 5.08
CA LYS A 107 16.00 19.31 6.07
C LYS A 107 17.09 20.32 5.67
N SER A 108 18.18 19.88 5.05
CA SER A 108 19.28 20.75 4.59
C SER A 108 18.95 21.52 3.31
N GLY A 109 17.82 21.21 2.64
CA GLY A 109 17.48 21.78 1.34
C GLY A 109 18.39 21.29 0.21
N SER A 110 19.08 20.17 0.41
CA SER A 110 19.91 19.55 -0.64
C SER A 110 19.03 19.09 -1.82
N PRO A 111 19.56 19.04 -3.06
CA PRO A 111 18.83 18.46 -4.17
C PRO A 111 18.44 17.00 -3.91
N ALA A 112 17.31 16.58 -4.47
CA ALA A 112 16.92 15.17 -4.45
C ALA A 112 17.99 14.32 -5.15
N ARG A 113 18.23 13.15 -4.62
CA ARG A 113 19.01 12.13 -5.32
C ARG A 113 18.21 11.59 -6.47
N GLU A 114 18.79 11.60 -7.66
CA GLU A 114 18.20 11.12 -8.88
C GLU A 114 18.85 9.80 -9.32
N LEU A 115 18.04 8.81 -9.66
CA LEU A 115 18.46 7.58 -10.32
C LEU A 115 17.83 7.54 -11.70
N SER A 116 18.66 7.68 -12.75
CA SER A 116 18.20 7.60 -14.13
C SER A 116 17.82 6.16 -14.53
N TRP A 117 16.99 6.00 -15.56
CA TRP A 117 16.60 4.67 -16.06
C TRP A 117 17.78 3.81 -16.52
N PRO A 118 18.76 4.34 -17.29
CA PRO A 118 19.94 3.57 -17.66
C PRO A 118 20.79 3.16 -16.45
N GLU A 119 20.91 4.04 -15.47
CA GLU A 119 21.68 3.75 -14.26
C GLU A 119 20.97 2.71 -13.37
N LEU A 120 19.65 2.78 -13.25
CA LEU A 120 18.84 1.73 -12.60
C LEU A 120 19.09 0.38 -13.25
N GLN A 121 19.00 0.28 -14.58
CA GLN A 121 19.24 -0.96 -15.32
C GLN A 121 20.68 -1.48 -15.09
N ARG A 122 21.67 -0.60 -15.17
CA ARG A 122 23.07 -0.96 -14.96
C ARG A 122 23.34 -1.49 -13.54
N GLN A 123 22.81 -0.81 -12.51
CA GLN A 123 22.97 -1.24 -11.12
C GLN A 123 22.27 -2.59 -10.87
N VAL A 124 21.06 -2.76 -11.39
CA VAL A 124 20.32 -4.03 -11.31
C VAL A 124 21.11 -5.15 -11.99
N ALA A 125 21.64 -4.94 -13.20
CA ALA A 125 22.46 -5.91 -13.92
C ALA A 125 23.71 -6.30 -13.11
N SER A 126 24.40 -5.31 -12.55
CA SER A 126 25.61 -5.53 -11.74
C SER A 126 25.32 -6.40 -10.52
N LEU A 127 24.27 -6.07 -9.76
CA LEU A 127 23.91 -6.83 -8.57
C LEU A 127 23.36 -8.24 -8.93
N ALA A 128 22.60 -8.37 -10.01
CA ALA A 128 22.08 -9.64 -10.48
C ALA A 128 23.22 -10.60 -10.87
N LEU A 129 24.24 -10.10 -11.59
CA LEU A 129 25.43 -10.87 -11.93
C LEU A 129 26.23 -11.27 -10.69
N HIS A 130 26.34 -10.39 -9.70
CA HIS A 130 26.96 -10.70 -8.42
C HIS A 130 26.20 -11.82 -7.69
N LEU A 131 24.87 -11.74 -7.57
CA LEU A 131 24.05 -12.77 -6.94
C LEU A 131 24.18 -14.13 -7.65
N ARG A 132 24.22 -14.14 -8.99
CA ARG A 132 24.48 -15.36 -9.78
C ARG A 132 25.87 -15.94 -9.47
N ALA A 133 26.90 -15.10 -9.38
CA ALA A 133 28.25 -15.51 -9.03
C ALA A 133 28.33 -16.10 -7.61
N GLN A 134 27.48 -15.64 -6.69
CA GLN A 134 27.32 -16.21 -5.35
C GLN A 134 26.45 -17.48 -5.34
N GLY A 135 26.03 -17.99 -6.49
CA GLY A 135 25.29 -19.24 -6.61
C GLY A 135 23.79 -19.14 -6.38
N VAL A 136 23.20 -17.93 -6.40
CA VAL A 136 21.75 -17.74 -6.33
C VAL A 136 21.10 -18.26 -7.61
N ARG A 137 20.07 -19.09 -7.47
CA ARG A 137 19.34 -19.74 -8.55
C ARG A 137 17.86 -19.36 -8.52
N PRO A 138 17.10 -19.54 -9.60
CA PRO A 138 15.65 -19.40 -9.59
C PRO A 138 15.02 -20.20 -8.44
N GLY A 139 14.13 -19.55 -7.67
CA GLY A 139 13.47 -20.10 -6.49
C GLY A 139 14.24 -19.96 -5.17
N ASP A 140 15.52 -19.54 -5.19
CA ASP A 140 16.22 -19.19 -3.96
C ASP A 140 15.65 -17.91 -3.33
N ARG A 141 15.53 -17.91 -2.00
CA ARG A 141 15.01 -16.74 -1.26
C ARG A 141 16.14 -15.78 -0.93
N VAL A 142 15.97 -14.54 -1.37
CA VAL A 142 16.82 -13.41 -1.00
C VAL A 142 16.01 -12.54 -0.04
N ALA A 143 16.42 -12.55 1.22
CA ALA A 143 15.82 -11.70 2.25
C ALA A 143 16.50 -10.35 2.28
N ALA A 144 15.74 -9.31 2.64
CA ALA A 144 16.26 -7.97 2.82
C ALA A 144 15.79 -7.31 4.11
N TYR A 145 16.69 -6.53 4.71
CA TYR A 145 16.44 -5.69 5.88
C TYR A 145 16.95 -4.28 5.53
N LEU A 146 16.10 -3.55 4.76
CA LEU A 146 16.52 -2.32 4.08
C LEU A 146 15.47 -1.20 4.23
N PRO A 147 15.92 0.08 4.36
CA PRO A 147 15.04 1.25 4.37
C PRO A 147 14.48 1.59 2.97
N ASN A 148 13.67 2.66 2.88
CA ASN A 148 13.03 3.07 1.62
C ASN A 148 13.97 3.94 0.76
N ILE A 149 15.01 3.32 0.23
CA ILE A 149 16.06 3.95 -0.59
C ILE A 149 16.11 3.33 -1.99
N PRO A 150 16.71 4.00 -2.99
CA PRO A 150 16.85 3.46 -4.35
C PRO A 150 17.53 2.10 -4.40
N GLU A 151 18.50 1.83 -3.52
CA GLU A 151 19.21 0.57 -3.41
C GLU A 151 18.28 -0.60 -3.10
N THR A 152 17.22 -0.37 -2.33
CA THR A 152 16.20 -1.39 -2.03
C THR A 152 15.44 -1.78 -3.29
N MET A 153 15.12 -0.81 -4.16
CA MET A 153 14.50 -1.09 -5.47
C MET A 153 15.45 -1.82 -6.41
N VAL A 154 16.73 -1.43 -6.43
CA VAL A 154 17.79 -2.14 -7.18
C VAL A 154 17.92 -3.57 -6.72
N ALA A 155 17.96 -3.82 -5.39
CA ALA A 155 18.09 -5.16 -4.82
C ALA A 155 16.90 -6.06 -5.17
N PHE A 156 15.68 -5.51 -5.09
CA PHE A 156 14.47 -6.20 -5.51
C PHE A 156 14.56 -6.61 -6.99
N LEU A 157 14.77 -5.63 -7.89
CA LEU A 157 14.80 -5.88 -9.32
C LEU A 157 15.93 -6.85 -9.73
N ALA A 158 17.10 -6.75 -9.08
CA ALA A 158 18.23 -7.66 -9.32
C ALA A 158 17.87 -9.11 -8.93
N THR A 159 17.24 -9.29 -7.77
CA THR A 159 16.81 -10.59 -7.28
C THR A 159 15.81 -11.23 -8.23
N VAL A 160 14.75 -10.52 -8.57
CA VAL A 160 13.66 -11.08 -9.38
C VAL A 160 14.03 -11.24 -10.84
N SER A 161 15.00 -10.45 -11.35
CA SER A 161 15.52 -10.57 -12.73
C SER A 161 16.17 -11.94 -13.00
N ILE A 162 16.73 -12.58 -11.97
CA ILE A 162 17.36 -13.90 -12.04
C ILE A 162 16.47 -15.03 -11.50
N GLY A 163 15.19 -14.74 -11.23
CA GLY A 163 14.22 -15.71 -10.69
C GLY A 163 14.36 -16.00 -9.20
N GLY A 164 15.15 -15.20 -8.46
CA GLY A 164 15.16 -15.25 -7.01
C GLY A 164 13.84 -14.76 -6.41
N VAL A 165 13.47 -15.28 -5.24
CA VAL A 165 12.25 -14.91 -4.54
C VAL A 165 12.57 -13.87 -3.48
N TRP A 166 12.01 -12.68 -3.61
CA TRP A 166 12.27 -11.56 -2.71
C TRP A 166 11.47 -11.62 -1.43
N SER A 167 12.05 -11.21 -0.30
CA SER A 167 11.33 -10.99 0.94
C SER A 167 11.96 -9.84 1.72
N LEU A 168 11.16 -8.89 2.20
CA LEU A 168 11.64 -7.64 2.79
C LEU A 168 11.02 -7.39 4.16
N CYS A 169 11.86 -7.03 5.12
CA CYS A 169 11.48 -6.46 6.41
C CYS A 169 12.08 -5.07 6.56
N ALA A 170 11.33 -4.17 7.16
CA ALA A 170 11.79 -2.81 7.40
C ALA A 170 12.77 -2.75 8.58
N PRO A 171 13.76 -1.84 8.57
CA PRO A 171 14.76 -1.73 9.62
C PRO A 171 14.26 -1.20 10.96
N ASP A 172 13.03 -0.71 11.02
CA ASP A 172 12.32 -0.36 12.26
C ASP A 172 11.78 -1.59 13.01
N MET A 173 11.76 -2.76 12.35
CA MET A 173 11.38 -4.02 12.99
C MET A 173 12.53 -4.55 13.87
N GLY A 174 12.19 -5.00 15.09
CA GLY A 174 13.13 -5.67 15.98
C GLY A 174 13.52 -7.06 15.50
N THR A 175 14.64 -7.57 16.03
CA THR A 175 15.27 -8.84 15.62
C THR A 175 14.29 -10.00 15.65
N SER A 176 13.51 -10.17 16.73
CA SER A 176 12.61 -11.33 16.88
C SER A 176 11.52 -11.30 15.81
N ALA A 177 10.95 -10.13 15.50
CA ALA A 177 9.94 -9.99 14.47
C ALA A 177 10.47 -10.33 13.06
N VAL A 178 11.72 -9.97 12.77
CA VAL A 178 12.38 -10.31 11.51
C VAL A 178 12.68 -11.82 11.45
N LEU A 179 13.20 -12.41 12.54
CA LEU A 179 13.48 -13.85 12.63
C LEU A 179 12.21 -14.70 12.50
N ASP A 180 11.08 -14.28 13.08
CA ASP A 180 9.78 -14.95 12.96
C ASP A 180 9.32 -15.08 11.50
N ARG A 181 9.75 -14.17 10.65
CA ARG A 181 9.46 -14.16 9.22
C ARG A 181 10.49 -14.97 8.45
N PHE A 182 11.75 -14.62 8.57
CA PHE A 182 12.81 -15.17 7.71
C PHE A 182 13.16 -16.62 8.02
N LYS A 183 12.99 -17.09 9.26
CA LYS A 183 13.16 -18.52 9.60
C LYS A 183 12.18 -19.40 8.81
N GLN A 184 10.95 -18.93 8.56
CA GLN A 184 9.94 -19.69 7.82
C GLN A 184 10.34 -19.96 6.36
N ILE A 185 11.13 -19.05 5.76
CA ILE A 185 11.47 -19.11 4.34
C ILE A 185 12.90 -19.60 4.07
N ALA A 186 13.73 -19.74 5.12
CA ALA A 186 15.11 -20.18 5.04
C ALA A 186 15.89 -19.49 3.89
N PRO A 187 16.15 -18.15 3.96
CA PRO A 187 16.80 -17.42 2.91
C PRO A 187 18.26 -17.85 2.73
N THR A 188 18.75 -17.79 1.47
CA THR A 188 20.17 -18.11 1.15
C THR A 188 21.05 -16.87 1.18
N VAL A 189 20.46 -15.69 0.96
CA VAL A 189 21.13 -14.38 0.97
C VAL A 189 20.34 -13.43 1.86
N LEU A 190 21.04 -12.60 2.63
CA LEU A 190 20.51 -11.45 3.33
C LEU A 190 21.18 -10.19 2.77
N ILE A 191 20.37 -9.22 2.31
CA ILE A 191 20.82 -7.88 1.93
C ILE A 191 20.31 -6.91 3.00
N ALA A 192 21.20 -6.15 3.66
CA ALA A 192 20.80 -5.37 4.82
C ALA A 192 21.55 -4.04 4.91
N ALA A 193 20.92 -3.05 5.55
CA ALA A 193 21.57 -1.81 5.94
C ALA A 193 22.14 -1.93 7.37
N ASP A 194 23.36 -1.42 7.57
CA ASP A 194 24.01 -1.38 8.89
C ASP A 194 23.55 -0.21 9.75
N SER A 195 22.92 0.77 9.15
CA SER A 195 22.40 1.96 9.82
C SER A 195 21.19 2.53 9.09
N VAL A 196 20.34 3.25 9.80
CA VAL A 196 19.17 3.95 9.26
C VAL A 196 18.96 5.27 9.97
N THR A 197 18.40 6.27 9.27
CA THR A 197 17.99 7.54 9.86
C THR A 197 16.49 7.53 10.08
N TYR A 198 16.04 7.76 11.32
CA TYR A 198 14.62 7.86 11.62
C TYR A 198 14.35 8.83 12.79
N GLY A 199 13.44 9.78 12.57
CA GLY A 199 13.08 10.79 13.57
C GLY A 199 14.26 11.67 13.99
N GLY A 200 15.15 12.02 13.05
CA GLY A 200 16.32 12.85 13.26
C GLY A 200 17.50 12.14 13.91
N ARG A 201 17.45 10.82 14.06
CA ARG A 201 18.51 10.01 14.70
C ARG A 201 19.05 8.98 13.73
N ASP A 202 20.39 8.88 13.69
CA ASP A 202 21.05 7.76 13.03
C ASP A 202 21.11 6.58 14.00
N ILE A 203 20.57 5.45 13.57
CA ILE A 203 20.40 4.24 14.38
C ILE A 203 21.27 3.15 13.78
N ASP A 204 22.29 2.73 14.56
CA ASP A 204 23.12 1.58 14.22
C ASP A 204 22.31 0.27 14.29
N ARG A 205 22.45 -0.58 13.27
CA ARG A 205 21.81 -1.88 13.14
C ARG A 205 22.80 -3.05 13.14
N SER A 206 24.06 -2.78 13.42
CA SER A 206 25.13 -3.81 13.41
C SER A 206 24.84 -4.99 14.34
N ASP A 207 24.33 -4.73 15.54
CA ASP A 207 23.97 -5.79 16.49
C ASP A 207 22.78 -6.62 15.97
N VAL A 208 21.76 -5.96 15.41
CA VAL A 208 20.61 -6.63 14.79
C VAL A 208 21.07 -7.54 13.65
N LEU A 209 22.00 -7.08 12.80
CA LEU A 209 22.54 -7.87 11.70
C LEU A 209 23.33 -9.09 12.21
N ALA A 210 24.10 -8.93 13.30
CA ALA A 210 24.81 -10.04 13.93
C ALA A 210 23.85 -11.12 14.45
N GLU A 211 22.76 -10.70 15.11
CA GLU A 211 21.71 -11.59 15.62
C GLU A 211 20.94 -12.27 14.47
N LEU A 212 20.58 -11.54 13.42
CA LEU A 212 19.90 -12.11 12.24
C LEU A 212 20.78 -13.17 11.58
N ARG A 213 22.07 -12.90 11.43
CA ARG A 213 23.01 -13.87 10.88
C ARG A 213 23.12 -15.13 11.74
N ALA A 214 23.22 -14.98 13.06
CA ALA A 214 23.28 -16.10 13.99
C ALA A 214 21.97 -16.90 13.99
N GLY A 215 20.81 -16.21 13.86
CA GLY A 215 19.49 -16.82 13.89
C GLY A 215 19.02 -17.45 12.57
N LEU A 216 19.76 -17.26 11.46
CA LEU A 216 19.40 -17.75 10.12
C LEU A 216 20.50 -18.67 9.55
N PRO A 217 20.55 -19.94 9.96
CA PRO A 217 21.62 -20.87 9.56
C PRO A 217 21.60 -21.23 8.07
N SER A 218 20.53 -20.90 7.35
CA SER A 218 20.43 -21.07 5.89
C SER A 218 21.23 -20.05 5.06
N LEU A 219 21.65 -18.94 5.68
CA LEU A 219 22.40 -17.88 5.01
C LEU A 219 23.77 -18.36 4.57
N ARG A 220 24.04 -18.19 3.28
CA ARG A 220 25.36 -18.41 2.67
C ARG A 220 26.10 -17.09 2.51
N HIS A 221 25.38 -16.00 2.21
CA HIS A 221 25.94 -14.68 1.97
C HIS A 221 25.13 -13.61 2.70
N VAL A 222 25.85 -12.59 3.22
CA VAL A 222 25.27 -11.35 3.75
C VAL A 222 25.91 -10.21 2.99
N ILE A 223 25.08 -9.37 2.37
CA ILE A 223 25.48 -8.17 1.63
C ILE A 223 25.04 -6.97 2.46
N VAL A 224 25.97 -6.13 2.87
CA VAL A 224 25.69 -4.96 3.71
C VAL A 224 25.77 -3.69 2.87
N HIS A 225 24.70 -2.89 2.91
CA HIS A 225 24.69 -1.53 2.45
C HIS A 225 25.02 -0.61 3.63
N SER A 226 26.04 0.22 3.50
CA SER A 226 26.47 1.19 4.51
C SER A 226 26.20 2.60 4.06
N ALA A 227 25.48 3.39 4.85
CA ALA A 227 25.21 4.79 4.57
C ALA A 227 26.47 5.67 4.65
N SER A 228 27.54 5.22 5.35
CA SER A 228 28.80 5.94 5.52
C SER A 228 29.82 5.74 4.41
N ASP A 229 29.47 5.04 3.33
CA ASP A 229 30.43 4.51 2.35
C ASP A 229 30.79 5.44 1.19
N GLU A 230 31.00 6.73 1.42
CA GLU A 230 31.79 7.52 0.49
C GLU A 230 33.30 7.18 0.54
N ALA A 231 33.78 6.41 1.51
CA ALA A 231 35.19 6.16 1.74
C ALA A 231 35.52 4.78 2.33
N GLY A 232 35.02 3.69 1.81
CA GLY A 232 35.67 2.38 2.04
C GLY A 232 35.82 1.90 3.50
N ALA A 233 35.01 2.32 4.44
CA ALA A 233 35.11 1.92 5.83
C ALA A 233 34.59 0.48 6.03
N THR A 234 35.47 -0.38 6.52
CA THR A 234 35.26 -1.80 6.77
C THR A 234 34.69 -2.02 8.15
N ASN A 235 33.39 -2.15 8.30
CA ASN A 235 32.86 -2.86 9.47
C ASN A 235 32.41 -4.25 9.04
N LEU A 236 33.30 -5.20 9.25
CA LEU A 236 33.11 -6.60 8.93
C LEU A 236 32.24 -7.25 10.03
N ILE A 237 31.01 -7.56 9.70
CA ILE A 237 30.38 -8.70 10.34
C ILE A 237 31.17 -9.92 9.86
N ALA A 238 31.90 -10.57 10.78
CA ALA A 238 32.86 -11.62 10.47
C ALA A 238 32.26 -12.66 9.50
N GLY A 239 32.84 -12.77 8.27
CA GLY A 239 32.45 -13.72 7.22
C GLY A 239 31.36 -13.28 6.26
N GLY A 240 30.96 -11.98 6.21
CA GLY A 240 30.05 -11.43 5.19
C GLY A 240 30.82 -10.91 3.98
N ALA A 241 30.33 -11.19 2.77
CA ALA A 241 30.82 -10.49 1.57
C ALA A 241 30.20 -9.11 1.55
N ARG A 242 31.06 -8.09 1.35
CA ARG A 242 30.62 -6.71 1.19
C ARG A 242 30.32 -6.43 -0.29
N PHE A 243 29.17 -5.89 -0.57
CA PHE A 243 28.83 -5.37 -1.88
C PHE A 243 28.76 -3.84 -1.84
N THR A 244 29.53 -3.18 -2.68
CA THR A 244 29.55 -1.72 -2.78
C THR A 244 28.71 -1.32 -3.97
N TRP A 245 27.56 -0.70 -3.75
CA TRP A 245 26.64 -0.26 -4.81
C TRP A 245 27.30 0.68 -5.82
N ALA A 246 28.14 1.60 -5.31
CA ALA A 246 28.86 2.57 -6.13
C ALA A 246 29.94 1.97 -7.01
N THR A 247 30.48 0.81 -6.67
CA THR A 247 31.49 0.09 -7.48
C THR A 247 30.86 -0.96 -8.37
N SER A 248 29.58 -0.87 -8.62
CA SER A 248 28.86 -1.76 -9.50
C SER A 248 29.54 -1.88 -10.86
N ARG A 249 29.57 -3.07 -11.41
CA ARG A 249 30.19 -3.35 -12.72
C ARG A 249 29.55 -2.47 -13.80
N ASN A 250 30.40 -2.02 -14.72
CA ASN A 250 30.00 -1.30 -15.93
C ASN A 250 30.83 -1.83 -17.10
N ASP A 251 30.59 -3.06 -17.48
CA ASP A 251 31.31 -3.79 -18.48
C ASP A 251 30.35 -4.42 -19.51
N ALA A 252 30.91 -5.16 -20.46
CA ALA A 252 30.14 -5.81 -21.51
C ALA A 252 29.10 -6.81 -20.96
N GLU A 253 29.38 -7.48 -19.83
CA GLU A 253 28.41 -8.40 -19.22
C GLU A 253 27.22 -7.66 -18.62
N THR A 254 27.44 -6.51 -17.95
CA THR A 254 26.34 -5.68 -17.44
C THR A 254 25.51 -5.09 -18.57
N ALA A 255 26.16 -4.65 -19.66
CA ALA A 255 25.47 -4.14 -20.85
C ALA A 255 24.64 -5.21 -21.57
N ALA A 256 25.12 -6.47 -21.56
CA ALA A 256 24.43 -7.60 -22.16
C ALA A 256 23.47 -8.33 -21.24
N PHE A 257 23.30 -7.85 -19.99
CA PHE A 257 22.44 -8.51 -19.02
C PHE A 257 20.99 -8.47 -19.45
N ASP A 258 20.37 -9.64 -19.45
CA ASP A 258 18.96 -9.82 -19.81
C ASP A 258 18.26 -10.62 -18.71
N PRO A 259 17.15 -10.09 -18.11
CA PRO A 259 16.37 -10.81 -17.12
C PRO A 259 15.82 -12.14 -17.67
N LEU A 260 15.77 -13.17 -16.84
CA LEU A 260 15.26 -14.48 -17.23
C LEU A 260 13.78 -14.43 -17.63
N TRP A 261 13.41 -15.19 -18.63
CA TRP A 261 12.01 -15.54 -18.85
C TRP A 261 11.60 -16.63 -17.87
N LEU A 262 10.50 -16.40 -17.13
CA LEU A 262 10.03 -17.26 -16.03
C LEU A 262 8.56 -17.63 -16.27
N PRO A 263 8.10 -18.82 -15.87
CA PRO A 263 6.67 -19.14 -15.88
C PRO A 263 5.84 -18.03 -15.24
N PHE A 264 4.62 -17.82 -15.73
CA PHE A 264 3.73 -16.76 -15.25
C PHE A 264 3.52 -16.79 -13.73
N ASP A 265 3.41 -17.99 -13.15
CA ASP A 265 3.23 -18.27 -11.74
C ASP A 265 4.56 -18.46 -10.95
N HIS A 266 5.72 -18.19 -11.57
CA HIS A 266 6.98 -18.27 -10.83
C HIS A 266 6.94 -17.31 -9.64
N PRO A 267 7.33 -17.74 -8.41
CA PRO A 267 7.33 -16.91 -7.22
C PRO A 267 8.13 -15.62 -7.40
N LEU A 268 7.50 -14.48 -7.14
CA LEU A 268 8.12 -13.17 -7.20
C LEU A 268 8.62 -12.73 -5.83
N TRP A 269 7.73 -12.74 -4.86
CA TRP A 269 8.01 -12.33 -3.49
C TRP A 269 7.25 -13.12 -2.44
N ILE A 270 7.74 -13.01 -1.21
CA ILE A 270 7.06 -13.46 -0.01
C ILE A 270 6.83 -12.24 0.88
N VAL A 271 5.57 -11.89 1.08
CA VAL A 271 5.12 -10.84 1.99
C VAL A 271 4.43 -11.45 3.20
N TYR A 272 4.26 -10.64 4.25
CA TYR A 272 3.72 -11.16 5.51
C TYR A 272 2.49 -10.38 5.94
N SER A 273 1.44 -11.09 6.33
CA SER A 273 0.32 -10.53 7.06
C SER A 273 0.27 -11.07 8.49
N SER A 274 -0.26 -10.28 9.41
CA SER A 274 -0.45 -10.71 10.79
C SER A 274 -1.44 -11.88 10.82
N GLY A 275 -0.99 -13.02 11.35
CA GLY A 275 -1.86 -14.17 11.59
C GLY A 275 -2.74 -13.93 12.83
N THR A 276 -3.96 -14.44 12.81
CA THR A 276 -4.86 -14.42 13.98
C THR A 276 -4.39 -15.36 15.10
N THR A 277 -3.43 -16.26 14.83
CA THR A 277 -3.08 -17.41 15.69
C THR A 277 -1.59 -17.60 15.92
N GLY A 278 -0.72 -16.59 15.74
CA GLY A 278 0.71 -16.76 15.99
C GLY A 278 1.63 -16.14 14.96
N LEU A 279 2.54 -16.93 14.35
CA LEU A 279 3.52 -16.43 13.40
C LEU A 279 2.86 -15.77 12.17
N PRO A 280 3.48 -14.72 11.61
CA PRO A 280 3.02 -14.08 10.38
C PRO A 280 2.88 -15.09 9.23
N LYS A 281 1.85 -14.92 8.39
CA LYS A 281 1.62 -15.77 7.22
C LYS A 281 2.62 -15.40 6.11
N PRO A 282 3.47 -16.32 5.64
CA PRO A 282 4.42 -16.05 4.55
C PRO A 282 3.72 -16.28 3.19
N ILE A 283 3.18 -15.23 2.62
CA ILE A 283 2.31 -15.24 1.44
C ILE A 283 3.15 -15.12 0.18
N VAL A 284 3.01 -16.07 -0.73
CA VAL A 284 3.76 -16.11 -2.00
C VAL A 284 2.90 -15.61 -3.15
N HIS A 285 3.38 -14.62 -3.88
CA HIS A 285 2.76 -14.13 -5.11
C HIS A 285 3.66 -14.37 -6.31
N GLY A 286 3.07 -14.59 -7.49
CA GLY A 286 3.77 -14.84 -8.73
C GLY A 286 4.08 -13.59 -9.54
N HIS A 287 5.06 -13.69 -10.44
CA HIS A 287 5.48 -12.61 -11.34
C HIS A 287 4.32 -12.06 -12.17
N GLY A 288 3.66 -12.93 -12.91
CA GLY A 288 2.65 -12.51 -13.89
C GLY A 288 1.39 -11.94 -13.23
N GLY A 289 0.88 -12.62 -12.19
CA GLY A 289 -0.30 -12.17 -11.47
C GLY A 289 -0.12 -10.80 -10.83
N THR A 290 1.01 -10.60 -10.17
CA THR A 290 1.36 -9.30 -9.56
C THR A 290 1.52 -8.20 -10.61
N LEU A 291 2.20 -8.50 -11.71
CA LEU A 291 2.46 -7.55 -12.79
C LEU A 291 1.15 -7.05 -13.42
N ILE A 292 0.28 -7.96 -13.85
CA ILE A 292 -0.93 -7.59 -14.59
C ILE A 292 -1.96 -6.87 -13.71
N VAL A 293 -2.11 -7.29 -12.44
CA VAL A 293 -3.01 -6.64 -11.48
C VAL A 293 -2.48 -5.27 -11.07
N ALA A 294 -1.16 -5.13 -10.86
CA ALA A 294 -0.55 -3.85 -10.52
C ALA A 294 -0.71 -2.82 -11.65
N LEU A 295 -0.55 -3.22 -12.91
CA LEU A 295 -0.79 -2.34 -14.07
C LEU A 295 -2.24 -1.90 -14.14
N ALA A 296 -3.21 -2.83 -14.05
CA ALA A 296 -4.62 -2.50 -14.08
C ALA A 296 -5.02 -1.54 -12.95
N LEU A 297 -4.62 -1.84 -11.70
CA LEU A 297 -4.91 -1.00 -10.54
C LEU A 297 -4.30 0.40 -10.68
N LYS A 298 -3.00 0.47 -10.96
CA LYS A 298 -2.27 1.73 -10.97
C LYS A 298 -2.75 2.65 -12.08
N VAL A 299 -2.89 2.11 -13.28
CA VAL A 299 -3.23 2.94 -14.45
C VAL A 299 -4.72 3.24 -14.48
N LEU A 300 -5.57 2.22 -14.41
CA LEU A 300 -7.00 2.42 -14.63
C LEU A 300 -7.72 3.03 -13.41
N HIS A 301 -7.28 2.70 -12.20
CA HIS A 301 -7.98 3.10 -10.98
C HIS A 301 -7.28 4.18 -10.16
N ASN A 302 -5.95 4.28 -10.22
CA ASN A 302 -5.23 5.40 -9.60
C ASN A 302 -4.96 6.54 -10.61
N ASP A 303 -5.36 6.37 -11.86
CA ASP A 303 -5.16 7.36 -12.95
C ASP A 303 -3.69 7.82 -13.05
N ILE A 304 -2.75 6.87 -12.89
CA ILE A 304 -1.31 7.14 -12.99
C ILE A 304 -0.81 6.62 -14.32
N GLY A 305 -0.58 7.54 -15.25
CA GLY A 305 -0.06 7.24 -16.57
C GLY A 305 1.45 7.05 -16.61
N CYS A 306 1.96 6.67 -17.78
CA CYS A 306 3.38 6.66 -18.09
C CYS A 306 3.92 8.09 -18.16
N SER A 307 5.03 8.39 -17.45
CA SER A 307 5.55 9.75 -17.33
C SER A 307 5.95 10.40 -18.65
N TYR A 308 6.32 9.62 -19.67
CA TYR A 308 6.71 10.11 -20.99
C TYR A 308 5.62 9.96 -22.06
N ALA A 309 4.43 9.46 -21.71
CA ALA A 309 3.34 9.31 -22.67
C ALA A 309 2.76 10.67 -23.09
N PRO A 310 2.18 10.79 -24.30
CA PRO A 310 1.60 12.05 -24.78
C PRO A 310 0.46 12.59 -23.89
N ASN A 311 -0.35 11.69 -23.29
CA ASN A 311 -1.41 12.04 -22.35
C ASN A 311 -0.93 11.91 -20.91
N SER A 312 0.19 12.58 -20.57
CA SER A 312 0.78 12.55 -19.24
C SER A 312 1.07 13.95 -18.73
N PHE A 313 1.05 14.11 -17.42
CA PHE A 313 1.52 15.33 -16.72
C PHE A 313 3.02 15.25 -16.38
N GLY A 314 3.76 14.27 -16.90
CA GLY A 314 5.09 13.93 -16.42
C GLY A 314 4.99 13.29 -15.04
N GLU A 315 4.16 12.27 -14.94
CA GLU A 315 3.73 11.64 -13.68
C GLU A 315 4.87 11.38 -12.72
N ARG A 316 4.73 11.87 -11.48
CA ARG A 316 5.63 11.67 -10.34
C ARG A 316 4.84 11.08 -9.20
N TYR A 317 5.01 9.76 -9.02
CA TYR A 317 4.22 8.97 -8.09
C TYR A 317 4.91 8.83 -6.76
N HIS A 318 4.20 9.18 -5.70
CA HIS A 318 4.63 8.97 -4.32
C HIS A 318 3.56 8.23 -3.53
N TRP A 319 3.99 7.24 -2.73
CA TRP A 319 3.19 6.65 -1.66
C TRP A 319 4.07 6.44 -0.43
N TYR A 320 3.81 7.16 0.64
CA TYR A 320 4.57 6.97 1.87
C TYR A 320 4.29 5.59 2.48
N SER A 321 5.34 4.80 2.69
CA SER A 321 5.25 3.45 3.24
C SER A 321 6.55 3.02 3.91
N SER A 322 6.44 2.27 5.00
CA SER A 322 7.53 1.41 5.46
C SER A 322 7.78 0.30 4.43
N THR A 323 9.03 -0.13 4.28
CA THR A 323 9.42 -1.21 3.35
C THR A 323 8.83 -2.57 3.74
N GLY A 324 8.46 -2.76 5.01
CA GLY A 324 7.77 -3.95 5.49
C GLY A 324 6.27 -4.01 5.19
N TRP A 325 5.70 -2.99 4.55
CA TRP A 325 4.28 -2.93 4.19
C TRP A 325 4.10 -3.06 2.67
N VAL A 326 3.04 -3.78 2.24
CA VAL A 326 2.74 -4.01 0.82
C VAL A 326 2.60 -2.73 -0.01
N MET A 327 2.34 -1.58 0.61
CA MET A 327 2.28 -0.31 -0.10
C MET A 327 3.64 0.15 -0.65
N TRP A 328 4.77 -0.34 -0.09
CA TRP A 328 6.08 -0.19 -0.72
C TRP A 328 6.13 -0.91 -2.08
N ASN A 329 5.59 -2.14 -2.15
CA ASN A 329 5.47 -2.90 -3.40
C ASN A 329 4.56 -2.17 -4.40
N ALA A 330 3.46 -1.56 -3.91
CA ALA A 330 2.58 -0.74 -4.74
C ALA A 330 3.28 0.52 -5.26
N GLN A 331 4.12 1.19 -4.46
CA GLN A 331 4.92 2.34 -4.90
C GLN A 331 5.91 1.94 -5.99
N LEU A 332 6.67 0.87 -5.77
CA LEU A 332 7.63 0.32 -6.73
C LEU A 332 6.96 -0.02 -8.07
N SER A 333 5.72 -0.48 -8.06
CA SER A 333 4.99 -0.86 -9.28
C SER A 333 4.73 0.30 -10.25
N GLY A 334 5.01 1.56 -9.86
CA GLY A 334 5.06 2.69 -10.79
C GLY A 334 6.06 2.47 -11.92
N LEU A 335 7.19 1.81 -11.66
CA LEU A 335 8.21 1.50 -12.65
C LEU A 335 7.70 0.55 -13.75
N LEU A 336 6.69 -0.30 -13.48
CA LEU A 336 6.10 -1.20 -14.48
C LEU A 336 5.43 -0.47 -15.64
N ASN A 337 5.00 0.78 -15.40
CA ASN A 337 4.32 1.61 -16.41
C ASN A 337 5.18 2.81 -16.85
N GLY A 338 6.48 2.81 -16.57
CA GLY A 338 7.37 3.91 -16.94
C GLY A 338 7.11 5.20 -16.14
N THR A 339 6.59 5.09 -14.92
CA THR A 339 6.29 6.22 -14.04
C THR A 339 7.49 6.52 -13.14
N THR A 340 7.87 7.80 -13.02
CA THR A 340 8.89 8.24 -12.06
C THR A 340 8.41 8.03 -10.63
N CYS A 341 9.13 7.25 -9.84
CA CYS A 341 8.85 7.00 -8.43
C CYS A 341 9.55 8.04 -7.54
N CYS A 342 8.79 8.72 -6.68
CA CYS A 342 9.31 9.65 -5.68
C CYS A 342 9.28 8.98 -4.30
N ILE A 343 10.44 8.73 -3.68
CA ILE A 343 10.52 8.00 -2.41
C ILE A 343 11.13 8.87 -1.31
N PHE A 344 10.60 8.70 -0.11
CA PHE A 344 11.08 9.35 1.11
C PHE A 344 11.44 8.30 2.14
N ASP A 345 12.67 8.39 2.68
CA ASP A 345 13.12 7.56 3.80
C ASP A 345 13.20 8.40 5.07
N GLY A 346 12.42 8.04 6.08
CA GLY A 346 12.37 8.74 7.37
C GLY A 346 10.97 8.85 7.97
N ASN A 347 10.88 9.58 9.07
CA ASN A 347 9.63 9.83 9.79
C ASN A 347 8.79 10.93 9.10
N PRO A 348 7.54 10.66 8.71
CA PRO A 348 6.67 11.62 8.03
C PRO A 348 6.21 12.77 8.93
N GLY A 349 6.26 12.57 10.24
CA GLY A 349 5.83 13.54 11.27
C GLY A 349 6.98 14.27 11.96
N GLY A 350 8.20 14.21 11.42
CA GLY A 350 9.37 14.84 12.05
C GLY A 350 9.93 14.05 13.24
N THR A 351 10.52 14.73 14.21
CA THR A 351 11.07 14.09 15.42
C THR A 351 10.02 14.05 16.54
N LYS A 352 10.23 13.19 17.54
CA LYS A 352 9.34 13.12 18.71
C LYS A 352 9.38 14.43 19.51
N GLU A 353 10.55 15.07 19.57
CA GLU A 353 10.79 16.31 20.30
C GLU A 353 10.27 17.55 19.55
N GLN A 354 10.20 17.46 18.23
CA GLN A 354 9.72 18.52 17.33
C GLN A 354 8.87 17.88 16.23
N PRO A 355 7.61 17.55 16.51
CA PRO A 355 6.69 17.01 15.50
C PRO A 355 6.50 18.00 14.35
N ASP A 356 6.66 17.52 13.11
CA ASP A 356 6.54 18.34 11.91
C ASP A 356 5.79 17.58 10.81
N TRP A 357 4.48 17.71 10.80
CA TRP A 357 3.60 17.08 9.83
C TRP A 357 3.63 17.74 8.44
N THR A 358 4.45 18.80 8.26
CA THR A 358 4.69 19.40 6.93
C THR A 358 5.80 18.70 6.15
N THR A 359 6.55 17.79 6.76
CA THR A 359 7.72 17.14 6.17
C THR A 359 7.44 16.51 4.80
N LEU A 360 6.42 15.65 4.70
CA LEU A 360 6.10 15.01 3.42
C LEU A 360 5.50 15.97 2.40
N TRP A 361 4.84 17.03 2.84
CA TRP A 361 4.31 18.05 1.93
C TRP A 361 5.43 18.88 1.30
N ARG A 362 6.45 19.29 2.09
CA ARG A 362 7.65 19.93 1.55
C ARG A 362 8.41 19.02 0.59
N PHE A 363 8.54 17.72 0.93
CA PHE A 363 9.09 16.73 0.03
C PHE A 363 8.31 16.67 -1.29
N ALA A 364 6.99 16.62 -1.23
CA ALA A 364 6.13 16.56 -2.41
C ALA A 364 6.26 17.83 -3.29
N ALA A 365 6.36 19.00 -2.66
CA ALA A 365 6.57 20.27 -3.36
C ALA A 365 7.93 20.30 -4.07
N GLN A 366 9.02 19.91 -3.39
CA GLN A 366 10.37 19.91 -3.98
C GLN A 366 10.48 18.95 -5.17
N LEU A 367 9.81 17.80 -5.13
CA LEU A 367 9.87 16.83 -6.21
C LEU A 367 8.79 17.04 -7.28
N GLY A 368 7.87 17.96 -7.09
CA GLY A 368 6.74 18.17 -8.00
C GLY A 368 5.87 16.93 -8.14
N VAL A 369 5.56 16.26 -7.03
CA VAL A 369 4.74 15.06 -6.98
C VAL A 369 3.38 15.33 -7.60
N THR A 370 2.89 14.41 -8.45
CA THR A 370 1.57 14.52 -9.10
C THR A 370 0.49 13.65 -8.45
N PHE A 371 0.88 12.52 -7.90
CA PHE A 371 0.03 11.65 -7.09
C PHE A 371 0.70 11.44 -5.72
N PHE A 372 0.03 11.87 -4.65
CA PHE A 372 0.54 11.75 -3.29
C PHE A 372 -0.31 10.78 -2.48
N GLY A 373 0.28 9.67 -2.05
CA GLY A 373 -0.37 8.65 -1.24
C GLY A 373 0.23 8.51 0.16
N ALA A 374 -0.63 8.28 1.15
CA ALA A 374 -0.23 7.96 2.52
C ALA A 374 -1.33 7.16 3.24
N GLY A 375 -1.03 6.65 4.43
CA GLY A 375 -2.05 6.07 5.30
C GLY A 375 -3.07 7.13 5.76
N ALA A 376 -4.33 6.74 5.98
CA ALA A 376 -5.38 7.67 6.45
C ALA A 376 -4.98 8.40 7.75
N ALA A 377 -4.24 7.72 8.63
CA ALA A 377 -3.72 8.30 9.86
C ALA A 377 -2.78 9.51 9.63
N PHE A 378 -2.01 9.52 8.53
CA PHE A 378 -1.16 10.66 8.20
C PHE A 378 -2.00 11.93 7.97
N PHE A 379 -3.03 11.84 7.14
CA PHE A 379 -3.93 12.96 6.85
C PHE A 379 -4.67 13.44 8.11
N ALA A 380 -5.14 12.51 8.95
CA ALA A 380 -5.78 12.83 10.21
C ALA A 380 -4.84 13.57 11.18
N ASN A 381 -3.57 13.15 11.25
CA ASN A 381 -2.55 13.83 12.06
C ASN A 381 -2.23 15.23 11.52
N CYS A 382 -2.14 15.39 10.20
CA CYS A 382 -1.99 16.72 9.58
C CYS A 382 -3.13 17.66 9.96
N MET A 383 -4.38 17.19 9.86
CA MET A 383 -5.57 17.95 10.26
C MET A 383 -5.53 18.32 11.75
N LYS A 384 -5.25 17.35 12.63
CA LYS A 384 -5.17 17.57 14.08
C LYS A 384 -4.04 18.52 14.49
N ALA A 385 -2.93 18.50 13.75
CA ALA A 385 -1.82 19.44 13.94
C ALA A 385 -2.12 20.84 13.42
N GLY A 386 -3.23 21.02 12.71
CA GLY A 386 -3.63 22.32 12.18
C GLY A 386 -2.67 22.90 11.15
N ILE A 387 -2.02 22.03 10.34
CA ILE A 387 -1.04 22.51 9.36
C ILE A 387 -1.74 23.28 8.22
N ASP A 388 -1.02 24.28 7.69
CA ASP A 388 -1.38 25.02 6.49
C ASP A 388 -0.51 24.56 5.32
N LEU A 389 -1.14 23.98 4.30
CA LEU A 389 -0.42 23.46 3.13
C LEU A 389 0.12 24.57 2.22
N SER A 390 -0.45 25.78 2.25
CA SER A 390 0.04 26.90 1.44
C SER A 390 1.47 27.31 1.81
N GLY A 391 1.89 27.06 3.04
CA GLY A 391 3.25 27.29 3.52
C GLY A 391 4.26 26.17 3.22
N CYS A 392 3.85 25.07 2.57
CA CYS A 392 4.71 23.90 2.36
C CYS A 392 5.49 23.92 1.03
N GLY A 393 5.37 24.96 0.22
CA GLY A 393 5.95 25.07 -1.12
C GLY A 393 4.91 24.86 -2.23
N ASP A 394 5.38 24.70 -3.48
CA ASP A 394 4.45 24.56 -4.64
C ASP A 394 3.87 23.14 -4.72
N LEU A 395 2.65 22.97 -4.23
CA LEU A 395 1.88 21.73 -4.27
C LEU A 395 0.87 21.66 -5.43
N ARG A 396 0.86 22.63 -6.35
CA ARG A 396 -0.11 22.70 -7.46
C ARG A 396 0.01 21.57 -8.46
N ASN A 397 1.14 20.87 -8.48
CA ASN A 397 1.32 19.67 -9.32
C ASN A 397 0.56 18.44 -8.79
N ILE A 398 0.16 18.43 -7.52
CA ILE A 398 -0.58 17.29 -6.95
C ILE A 398 -2.01 17.33 -7.53
N ARG A 399 -2.37 16.27 -8.25
CA ARG A 399 -3.68 16.06 -8.88
C ARG A 399 -4.55 15.07 -8.13
N ALA A 400 -3.93 14.23 -7.32
CA ALA A 400 -4.60 13.16 -6.60
C ALA A 400 -3.96 12.89 -5.25
N LEU A 401 -4.80 12.60 -4.27
CA LEU A 401 -4.43 12.10 -2.96
C LEU A 401 -4.89 10.65 -2.82
N GLY A 402 -3.96 9.74 -2.51
CA GLY A 402 -4.25 8.33 -2.25
C GLY A 402 -4.29 8.03 -0.76
N THR A 403 -5.25 7.22 -0.31
CA THR A 403 -5.27 6.77 1.08
C THR A 403 -5.69 5.32 1.22
N THR A 404 -5.12 4.65 2.22
CA THR A 404 -5.43 3.27 2.59
C THR A 404 -4.99 2.96 4.03
N GLY A 405 -5.15 1.73 4.48
CA GLY A 405 -4.69 1.23 5.79
C GLY A 405 -5.75 1.32 6.87
N SER A 406 -6.59 2.33 6.84
CA SER A 406 -7.80 2.49 7.64
C SER A 406 -8.79 3.38 6.88
N PRO A 407 -10.09 3.36 7.22
CA PRO A 407 -11.04 4.28 6.62
C PRO A 407 -10.63 5.74 6.83
N LEU A 408 -10.73 6.55 5.79
CA LEU A 408 -10.55 8.00 5.89
C LEU A 408 -11.86 8.63 6.35
N SER A 409 -11.82 9.40 7.43
CA SER A 409 -13.01 10.11 7.89
C SER A 409 -13.45 11.20 6.91
N GLU A 410 -14.75 11.43 6.80
CA GLU A 410 -15.32 12.50 5.99
C GLU A 410 -14.73 13.88 6.35
N GLU A 411 -14.54 14.14 7.64
CA GLU A 411 -13.96 15.38 8.14
C GLU A 411 -12.54 15.59 7.65
N THR A 412 -11.68 14.55 7.75
CA THR A 412 -10.30 14.61 7.25
C THR A 412 -10.25 14.83 5.74
N GLN A 413 -11.14 14.17 4.99
CA GLN A 413 -11.22 14.34 3.54
C GLN A 413 -11.66 15.75 3.16
N ARG A 414 -12.65 16.32 3.86
CA ARG A 414 -13.12 17.70 3.67
C ARG A 414 -12.02 18.72 4.02
N TRP A 415 -11.30 18.49 5.12
CA TRP A 415 -10.15 19.32 5.50
C TRP A 415 -9.10 19.36 4.38
N GLY A 416 -8.65 18.22 3.90
CA GLY A 416 -7.64 18.15 2.84
C GLY A 416 -8.12 18.83 1.54
N THR A 417 -9.38 18.62 1.17
CA THR A 417 -10.00 19.30 0.00
C THR A 417 -9.98 20.82 0.17
N ALA A 418 -10.28 21.33 1.37
CA ALA A 418 -10.24 22.76 1.66
C ALA A 418 -8.81 23.32 1.57
N GLN A 419 -7.80 22.58 2.09
CA GLN A 419 -6.40 22.98 1.98
C GLN A 419 -5.93 23.09 0.51
N PHE A 420 -6.27 22.14 -0.34
CA PHE A 420 -5.91 22.21 -1.77
C PHE A 420 -6.65 23.30 -2.52
N ARG A 421 -7.84 23.71 -2.08
CA ARG A 421 -8.50 24.89 -2.63
C ARG A 421 -7.69 26.16 -2.34
N GLN A 422 -7.13 26.28 -1.14
CA GLN A 422 -6.25 27.40 -0.78
C GLN A 422 -4.95 27.37 -1.57
N VAL A 423 -4.28 26.21 -1.67
CA VAL A 423 -3.05 26.04 -2.48
C VAL A 423 -3.25 26.52 -3.93
N GLN A 424 -4.40 26.23 -4.54
CA GLN A 424 -4.70 26.67 -5.89
C GLN A 424 -4.97 28.16 -5.99
N GLN A 425 -5.54 28.81 -4.96
CA GLN A 425 -5.85 30.23 -4.93
C GLN A 425 -4.61 31.11 -4.71
N HIS A 426 -3.71 30.73 -3.81
CA HIS A 426 -2.49 31.51 -3.52
C HIS A 426 -1.57 31.63 -4.73
N GLY A 427 -1.49 30.63 -5.59
CA GLY A 427 -0.69 30.69 -6.82
C GLY A 427 -1.17 31.72 -7.86
N VAL A 428 -2.40 32.21 -7.73
CA VAL A 428 -2.96 33.21 -8.65
C VAL A 428 -2.62 34.63 -8.19
N GLU A 429 -2.41 34.86 -6.90
CA GLU A 429 -2.13 36.18 -6.32
C GLU A 429 -0.63 36.58 -6.36
N GLU A 430 0.29 35.61 -6.19
CA GLU A 430 1.73 35.89 -6.18
C GLU A 430 2.36 36.09 -7.55
N ASP A 431 1.84 35.45 -8.60
CA ASP A 431 2.53 35.41 -9.87
C ASP A 431 2.10 36.52 -10.86
N GLY A 432 0.96 37.21 -10.69
CA GLY A 432 0.46 38.12 -11.73
C GLY A 432 0.61 37.52 -13.16
N PHE A 433 1.03 36.28 -13.23
CA PHE A 433 1.35 35.48 -14.38
C PHE A 433 0.37 34.29 -14.39
N SER A 434 -0.33 34.12 -15.44
CA SER A 434 -1.02 32.85 -15.71
C SER A 434 0.00 31.71 -15.53
N PRO A 435 -0.32 30.61 -14.81
CA PRO A 435 0.63 29.52 -14.64
C PRO A 435 1.18 29.14 -16.01
N PRO A 436 2.49 28.88 -16.13
CA PRO A 436 2.99 28.30 -17.36
C PRO A 436 2.21 27.01 -17.56
N GLN A 437 1.36 27.00 -18.56
CA GLN A 437 0.75 25.79 -19.06
C GLN A 437 1.92 24.91 -19.49
N GLN A 438 2.41 24.04 -18.58
CA GLN A 438 3.26 22.94 -19.00
C GLN A 438 2.36 21.96 -19.76
N GLY A 439 1.99 22.41 -20.98
CA GLY A 439 1.52 21.53 -22.02
C GLY A 439 2.65 20.55 -22.37
N PRO A 440 2.35 19.46 -23.05
CA PRO A 440 3.36 18.56 -23.57
C PRO A 440 4.43 19.41 -24.24
N ARG A 441 5.70 19.23 -23.83
CA ARG A 441 6.84 19.99 -24.36
C ARG A 441 6.84 19.86 -25.87
N ASP A 442 6.92 20.97 -26.62
CA ASP A 442 6.77 21.12 -28.06
C ASP A 442 7.66 20.21 -28.96
N TRP A 443 8.46 19.33 -28.38
CA TRP A 443 9.36 18.44 -29.13
C TRP A 443 8.68 17.14 -29.64
N LEU A 444 7.38 16.87 -29.31
CA LEU A 444 6.64 15.68 -29.79
C LEU A 444 5.81 15.92 -31.07
N CYS A 445 5.84 17.09 -31.66
CA CYS A 445 5.01 17.44 -32.84
C CYS A 445 5.69 17.19 -34.22
N GLN A 446 6.64 16.31 -34.34
CA GLN A 446 7.29 16.07 -35.66
C GLN A 446 7.29 14.62 -36.15
N THR A 447 6.30 13.79 -35.84
CA THR A 447 6.04 12.59 -36.66
C THR A 447 4.62 12.10 -36.43
N ALA A 448 3.66 12.47 -37.27
CA ALA A 448 2.63 11.62 -37.86
C ALA A 448 1.57 12.47 -38.57
N GLY A 449 1.70 12.60 -39.86
CA GLY A 449 0.60 13.00 -40.73
C GLY A 449 -0.38 11.83 -40.86
N ALA A 450 -1.55 11.99 -40.26
CA ALA A 450 -2.75 11.23 -40.61
C ALA A 450 -3.97 12.08 -40.31
N ALA A 451 -4.80 12.30 -41.34
CA ALA A 451 -5.98 13.11 -41.34
C ALA A 451 -7.04 12.62 -40.34
N ALA A 452 -7.65 13.58 -39.63
CA ALA A 452 -8.78 13.31 -38.75
C ALA A 452 -10.06 13.01 -39.57
N PRO A 453 -10.87 11.99 -39.22
CA PRO A 453 -12.20 11.85 -39.80
C PRO A 453 -13.19 12.79 -39.10
N SER A 454 -13.87 13.55 -39.92
CA SER A 454 -15.02 14.39 -39.54
C SER A 454 -16.25 13.50 -39.27
N GLY A 455 -16.67 13.42 -38.03
CA GLY A 455 -17.93 12.77 -37.66
C GLY A 455 -18.33 13.18 -36.23
N GLY A 456 -19.20 14.20 -36.14
CA GLY A 456 -19.68 14.69 -34.86
C GLY A 456 -20.61 13.68 -34.16
N SER A 457 -20.23 13.27 -32.97
CA SER A 457 -21.12 12.76 -31.95
C SER A 457 -20.90 13.60 -30.70
N ALA A 458 -21.97 14.08 -30.10
CA ALA A 458 -21.96 14.94 -28.93
C ALA A 458 -21.19 14.31 -27.80
N LEU A 459 -19.98 14.79 -27.58
CA LEU A 459 -19.21 14.51 -26.37
C LEU A 459 -19.97 15.14 -25.20
N HIS A 460 -20.54 14.31 -24.34
CA HIS A 460 -20.92 14.77 -23.01
C HIS A 460 -19.63 15.31 -22.36
N GLU A 461 -19.55 16.63 -22.21
CA GLU A 461 -18.57 17.24 -21.32
C GLU A 461 -18.72 16.58 -19.95
N VAL A 462 -17.81 15.72 -19.62
CA VAL A 462 -17.61 15.30 -18.23
C VAL A 462 -17.08 16.52 -17.51
N LYS A 463 -17.97 17.32 -16.99
CA LYS A 463 -17.65 18.30 -15.97
C LYS A 463 -17.13 17.51 -14.77
N SER A 464 -15.81 17.42 -14.63
CA SER A 464 -15.20 17.25 -13.32
C SER A 464 -15.59 18.48 -12.54
N VAL A 465 -16.73 18.39 -11.85
CA VAL A 465 -17.32 19.50 -11.14
C VAL A 465 -16.40 19.88 -10.01
N GLY A 466 -15.56 20.91 -10.22
CA GLY A 466 -15.22 21.89 -9.19
C GLY A 466 -14.47 21.44 -7.93
N GLU A 467 -14.06 20.20 -7.79
CA GLU A 467 -13.25 19.80 -6.64
C GLU A 467 -11.76 20.05 -6.93
N PRO A 468 -11.06 20.77 -6.04
CA PRO A 468 -9.67 21.18 -6.25
C PRO A 468 -8.69 20.01 -6.25
N ILE A 469 -9.07 18.84 -5.72
CA ILE A 469 -8.23 17.65 -5.62
C ILE A 469 -9.09 16.38 -5.69
N TRP A 470 -8.59 15.37 -6.35
CA TRP A 470 -9.23 14.06 -6.39
C TRP A 470 -8.69 13.13 -5.29
N TRP A 471 -9.60 12.47 -4.57
CA TRP A 471 -9.27 11.47 -3.57
C TRP A 471 -9.43 10.06 -4.12
N CYS A 472 -8.34 9.30 -4.13
CA CYS A 472 -8.30 7.88 -4.50
C CYS A 472 -8.18 7.04 -3.22
N ASN A 473 -9.30 6.83 -2.55
CA ASN A 473 -9.37 5.98 -1.36
C ASN A 473 -9.37 4.52 -1.79
N ILE A 474 -8.48 3.68 -1.24
CA ILE A 474 -8.26 2.31 -1.67
C ILE A 474 -8.46 1.35 -0.49
N SER A 475 -9.22 0.28 -0.71
CA SER A 475 -9.27 -0.88 0.18
C SER A 475 -8.73 -2.10 -0.53
N GLY A 476 -7.71 -2.71 0.07
CA GLY A 476 -7.01 -3.86 -0.46
C GLY A 476 -6.29 -4.63 0.62
N GLY A 477 -5.45 -5.57 0.23
CA GLY A 477 -4.75 -6.42 1.18
C GLY A 477 -3.39 -6.89 0.73
N THR A 478 -2.50 -7.01 1.73
CA THR A 478 -1.23 -7.72 1.56
C THR A 478 -1.46 -9.13 1.07
N ASP A 479 -2.58 -9.72 1.47
CA ASP A 479 -2.92 -11.11 1.26
C ASP A 479 -3.07 -11.49 -0.22
N PHE A 480 -3.54 -10.57 -1.07
CA PHE A 480 -3.68 -10.82 -2.52
C PHE A 480 -2.93 -9.80 -3.40
N ALA A 481 -2.02 -9.02 -2.80
CA ALA A 481 -1.15 -8.05 -3.47
C ALA A 481 -1.90 -7.10 -4.42
N GLY A 482 -3.06 -6.61 -4.00
CA GLY A 482 -3.94 -5.79 -4.81
C GLY A 482 -4.93 -4.99 -3.98
N ALA A 483 -5.93 -4.44 -4.67
CA ALA A 483 -7.08 -3.79 -4.05
C ALA A 483 -8.39 -4.36 -4.64
N PHE A 484 -9.44 -4.34 -3.84
CA PHE A 484 -10.79 -4.73 -4.25
C PHE A 484 -11.66 -3.53 -4.60
N ILE A 485 -11.38 -2.41 -3.93
CA ILE A 485 -12.17 -1.18 -4.01
C ILE A 485 -11.19 -0.01 -4.16
N GLY A 486 -11.55 0.97 -4.96
CA GLY A 486 -10.66 2.11 -5.20
C GLY A 486 -11.33 3.27 -5.92
N GLY A 487 -10.52 3.99 -6.70
CA GLY A 487 -10.96 5.18 -7.42
C GLY A 487 -11.32 4.92 -8.88
N ASN A 488 -12.10 5.83 -9.40
CA ASN A 488 -12.30 6.06 -10.82
C ASN A 488 -12.56 7.56 -11.01
N ARG A 489 -11.69 8.24 -11.74
CA ARG A 489 -11.75 9.69 -11.90
C ARG A 489 -13.03 10.18 -12.60
N GLU A 490 -13.74 9.30 -13.28
CA GLU A 490 -14.97 9.63 -13.98
C GLU A 490 -16.24 9.49 -13.12
N LEU A 491 -16.11 8.89 -11.93
CA LEU A 491 -17.24 8.71 -11.02
C LEU A 491 -17.32 9.86 -10.01
N PRO A 492 -18.53 10.16 -9.49
CA PRO A 492 -18.70 11.11 -8.40
C PRO A 492 -17.86 10.75 -7.18
N LEU A 493 -17.33 11.76 -6.52
CA LEU A 493 -16.61 11.63 -5.27
C LEU A 493 -17.52 12.01 -4.10
N VAL A 494 -17.82 11.07 -3.23
CA VAL A 494 -18.58 11.30 -2.00
C VAL A 494 -17.62 11.19 -0.81
N PRO A 495 -17.45 12.24 0.01
CA PRO A 495 -16.57 12.17 1.18
C PRO A 495 -16.96 11.02 2.13
N GLY A 496 -15.96 10.25 2.57
CA GLY A 496 -16.15 9.07 3.40
C GLY A 496 -16.46 7.77 2.63
N GLU A 497 -16.68 7.84 1.31
CA GLU A 497 -16.90 6.67 0.47
C GLU A 497 -15.72 6.42 -0.48
N MET A 498 -15.54 5.18 -0.88
CA MET A 498 -14.68 4.78 -2.01
C MET A 498 -15.54 4.66 -3.25
N GLN A 499 -15.02 5.09 -4.40
CA GLN A 499 -15.85 5.34 -5.58
C GLN A 499 -16.43 4.08 -6.23
N CYS A 500 -15.66 2.97 -6.26
CA CYS A 500 -16.11 1.78 -6.97
C CYS A 500 -15.37 0.50 -6.56
N ARG A 501 -15.98 -0.65 -6.89
CA ARG A 501 -15.29 -1.93 -6.98
C ARG A 501 -14.37 -1.92 -8.20
N LEU A 502 -13.18 -2.50 -8.09
CA LEU A 502 -12.20 -2.47 -9.18
C LEU A 502 -12.55 -3.46 -10.29
N LEU A 503 -12.12 -3.15 -11.51
CA LEU A 503 -12.27 -4.04 -12.66
C LEU A 503 -11.57 -5.38 -12.41
N GLY A 504 -12.19 -6.46 -12.82
CA GLY A 504 -11.74 -7.84 -12.58
C GLY A 504 -11.95 -8.36 -11.16
N CYS A 505 -12.43 -7.52 -10.22
CA CYS A 505 -12.66 -7.89 -8.83
C CYS A 505 -14.14 -8.14 -8.56
N ALA A 506 -14.54 -9.40 -8.52
CA ALA A 506 -15.94 -9.83 -8.27
C ALA A 506 -16.29 -9.72 -6.76
N VAL A 507 -16.28 -8.50 -6.25
CA VAL A 507 -16.45 -8.18 -4.83
C VAL A 507 -17.90 -7.86 -4.50
N TYR A 508 -18.37 -8.44 -3.39
CA TYR A 508 -19.74 -8.29 -2.89
C TYR A 508 -19.75 -8.17 -1.37
N ALA A 509 -20.78 -7.51 -0.84
CA ALA A 509 -21.18 -7.61 0.55
C ALA A 509 -22.16 -8.75 0.71
N TRP A 510 -21.82 -9.78 1.49
CA TRP A 510 -22.71 -10.93 1.74
C TRP A 510 -23.33 -10.85 3.13
N ASN A 511 -24.64 -11.11 3.19
CA ASN A 511 -25.34 -11.29 4.46
C ASN A 511 -25.02 -12.66 5.10
N GLU A 512 -25.59 -12.94 6.26
CA GLU A 512 -25.37 -14.21 6.99
C GLU A 512 -25.85 -15.45 6.22
N ALA A 513 -26.78 -15.29 5.28
CA ALA A 513 -27.26 -16.36 4.42
C ALA A 513 -26.34 -16.61 3.20
N GLY A 514 -25.22 -15.87 3.08
CA GLY A 514 -24.31 -15.98 1.94
C GLY A 514 -24.87 -15.38 0.65
N GLN A 515 -25.76 -14.39 0.75
CA GLN A 515 -26.37 -13.73 -0.39
C GLN A 515 -25.86 -12.29 -0.51
N PRO A 516 -25.62 -11.79 -1.74
CA PRO A 516 -25.19 -10.42 -1.95
C PRO A 516 -26.30 -9.43 -1.56
N VAL A 517 -25.89 -8.34 -0.89
CA VAL A 517 -26.78 -7.24 -0.46
C VAL A 517 -26.26 -5.90 -0.96
N ILE A 518 -27.19 -4.98 -1.25
CA ILE A 518 -26.92 -3.59 -1.62
C ILE A 518 -27.59 -2.66 -0.61
N GLY A 519 -26.88 -1.62 -0.19
CA GLY A 519 -27.38 -0.68 0.82
C GLY A 519 -27.28 -1.20 2.26
N GLU A 520 -26.89 -2.44 2.45
CA GLU A 520 -26.71 -3.08 3.75
C GLU A 520 -25.27 -3.49 3.96
N VAL A 521 -24.85 -3.61 5.23
CA VAL A 521 -23.51 -4.06 5.61
C VAL A 521 -23.46 -5.59 5.56
N GLY A 522 -22.45 -6.13 4.89
CA GLY A 522 -22.19 -7.56 4.80
C GLY A 522 -20.71 -7.90 4.85
N GLU A 523 -20.39 -9.18 4.94
CA GLU A 523 -19.01 -9.66 4.85
C GLU A 523 -18.44 -9.39 3.46
N LEU A 524 -17.26 -8.79 3.37
CA LEU A 524 -16.56 -8.59 2.11
C LEU A 524 -16.07 -9.93 1.58
N VAL A 525 -16.61 -10.33 0.45
CA VAL A 525 -16.21 -11.54 -0.26
C VAL A 525 -15.80 -11.24 -1.70
N CYS A 526 -14.88 -12.07 -2.23
CA CYS A 526 -14.56 -12.08 -3.66
C CYS A 526 -14.93 -13.46 -4.22
N THR A 527 -15.83 -13.47 -5.21
CA THR A 527 -16.44 -14.71 -5.71
C THR A 527 -15.72 -15.29 -6.93
N GLN A 528 -14.78 -14.55 -7.53
CA GLN A 528 -14.01 -14.99 -8.68
C GLN A 528 -12.51 -14.83 -8.39
N PRO A 529 -11.64 -15.70 -8.95
CA PRO A 529 -10.21 -15.60 -8.74
C PRO A 529 -9.60 -14.37 -9.42
N LEU A 530 -8.54 -13.83 -8.79
CA LEU A 530 -7.70 -12.79 -9.35
C LEU A 530 -6.31 -13.34 -9.67
N PRO A 531 -5.63 -12.85 -10.72
CA PRO A 531 -4.27 -13.31 -11.06
C PRO A 531 -3.25 -13.10 -9.95
N SER A 532 -3.42 -12.08 -9.10
CA SER A 532 -2.52 -11.78 -7.98
C SER A 532 -2.84 -12.48 -6.66
N MET A 533 -3.87 -13.35 -6.62
CA MET A 533 -4.13 -14.14 -5.41
C MET A 533 -2.91 -14.99 -5.03
N PRO A 534 -2.75 -15.32 -3.74
CA PRO A 534 -1.63 -16.15 -3.29
C PRO A 534 -1.50 -17.44 -4.09
N LEU A 535 -0.30 -17.76 -4.54
CA LEU A 535 0.00 -19.08 -5.08
C LEU A 535 -0.12 -20.13 -3.98
N TYR A 536 0.43 -19.82 -2.81
CA TYR A 536 0.40 -20.65 -1.58
C TYR A 536 1.01 -19.84 -0.42
N PHE A 537 0.92 -20.36 0.80
CA PHE A 537 1.79 -19.91 1.90
C PHE A 537 3.06 -20.73 1.93
N TRP A 538 4.20 -20.10 2.10
CA TRP A 538 5.48 -20.82 2.16
C TRP A 538 5.47 -21.85 3.30
N GLY A 539 5.78 -23.10 2.97
CA GLY A 539 5.77 -24.22 3.93
C GLY A 539 4.39 -24.73 4.33
N ASP A 540 3.31 -24.30 3.66
CA ASP A 540 1.94 -24.76 3.93
C ASP A 540 1.59 -25.97 3.06
N THR A 541 1.98 -27.15 3.49
CA THR A 541 1.70 -28.39 2.77
C THR A 541 0.19 -28.63 2.66
N GLY A 542 -0.30 -28.79 1.44
CA GLY A 542 -1.72 -29.00 1.16
C GLY A 542 -2.61 -27.79 1.33
N ASN A 543 -2.04 -26.58 1.42
CA ASN A 543 -2.78 -25.31 1.55
C ASN A 543 -3.71 -25.24 2.78
N VAL A 544 -3.39 -25.97 3.85
CA VAL A 544 -4.26 -26.07 5.05
C VAL A 544 -4.45 -24.68 5.69
N ARG A 545 -3.36 -23.94 5.87
CA ARG A 545 -3.41 -22.60 6.46
C ARG A 545 -4.04 -21.57 5.51
N LEU A 546 -3.81 -21.69 4.21
CA LEU A 546 -4.44 -20.86 3.19
C LEU A 546 -5.96 -21.05 3.19
N ILE A 547 -6.42 -22.30 3.14
CA ILE A 547 -7.85 -22.64 3.15
C ILE A 547 -8.51 -22.14 4.43
N SER A 548 -7.92 -22.41 5.61
CA SER A 548 -8.48 -21.96 6.88
C SER A 548 -8.48 -20.45 7.06
N SER A 549 -7.64 -19.72 6.31
CA SER A 549 -7.58 -18.25 6.40
C SER A 549 -8.67 -17.55 5.60
N TYR A 550 -9.07 -18.11 4.44
CA TYR A 550 -9.90 -17.37 3.48
C TYR A 550 -11.09 -18.13 2.94
N PHE A 551 -11.14 -19.47 3.08
CA PHE A 551 -12.13 -20.33 2.42
C PHE A 551 -12.89 -21.26 3.37
N ASP A 552 -12.64 -21.19 4.64
CA ASP A 552 -13.24 -22.04 5.67
C ASP A 552 -14.74 -21.72 5.84
N MET A 553 -15.11 -20.44 5.87
CA MET A 553 -16.50 -20.02 6.02
C MET A 553 -17.33 -20.22 4.75
N TYR A 554 -16.73 -19.91 3.61
CA TYR A 554 -17.36 -20.01 2.28
C TYR A 554 -16.45 -20.80 1.33
N PRO A 555 -16.61 -22.13 1.22
CA PRO A 555 -15.78 -22.93 0.32
C PRO A 555 -15.79 -22.40 -1.11
N GLY A 556 -14.61 -22.15 -1.68
CA GLY A 556 -14.46 -21.62 -3.03
C GLY A 556 -14.70 -20.12 -3.19
N VAL A 557 -14.99 -19.39 -2.12
CA VAL A 557 -15.18 -17.93 -2.11
C VAL A 557 -14.22 -17.30 -1.13
N TRP A 558 -13.46 -16.32 -1.59
CA TRP A 558 -12.52 -15.58 -0.74
C TRP A 558 -13.26 -14.70 0.25
N ARG A 559 -13.11 -14.98 1.54
CA ARG A 559 -13.54 -14.13 2.63
C ARG A 559 -12.40 -13.21 3.05
N HIS A 560 -12.60 -11.88 2.96
CA HIS A 560 -11.53 -10.93 3.28
C HIS A 560 -11.42 -10.61 4.77
N GLY A 561 -12.52 -10.71 5.48
CA GLY A 561 -12.57 -10.39 6.90
C GLY A 561 -12.79 -8.91 7.19
N ASP A 562 -13.46 -8.20 6.29
CA ASP A 562 -13.88 -6.80 6.43
C ASP A 562 -15.40 -6.68 6.28
N TRP A 563 -16.00 -5.71 6.97
CA TRP A 563 -17.39 -5.31 6.74
C TRP A 563 -17.47 -4.30 5.61
N LEU A 564 -18.26 -4.62 4.61
CA LEU A 564 -18.48 -3.84 3.40
C LEU A 564 -19.95 -3.46 3.27
N LYS A 565 -20.21 -2.21 2.86
CA LYS A 565 -21.48 -1.79 2.28
C LYS A 565 -21.24 -1.33 0.85
N VAL A 566 -21.92 -1.93 -0.10
CA VAL A 566 -22.03 -1.44 -1.48
C VAL A 566 -23.32 -0.61 -1.55
N THR A 567 -23.22 0.64 -1.95
CA THR A 567 -24.37 1.56 -2.06
C THR A 567 -25.12 1.31 -3.37
N ALA A 568 -26.31 1.89 -3.50
CA ALA A 568 -27.10 1.82 -4.73
C ALA A 568 -26.40 2.49 -5.94
N SER A 569 -25.47 3.42 -5.70
CA SER A 569 -24.65 4.07 -6.73
C SER A 569 -23.40 3.28 -7.10
N GLY A 570 -23.13 2.12 -6.47
CA GLY A 570 -21.92 1.31 -6.67
C GLY A 570 -20.72 1.73 -5.85
N SER A 571 -20.79 2.86 -5.10
CA SER A 571 -19.75 3.25 -4.14
C SER A 571 -19.69 2.29 -2.96
N CYS A 572 -18.59 2.33 -2.23
CA CYS A 572 -18.29 1.34 -1.18
C CYS A 572 -17.85 2.02 0.11
N ILE A 573 -18.26 1.44 1.24
CA ILE A 573 -17.86 1.87 2.58
C ILE A 573 -17.32 0.65 3.33
N ILE A 574 -16.11 0.75 3.87
CA ILE A 574 -15.53 -0.24 4.78
C ILE A 574 -15.76 0.20 6.21
N TYR A 575 -16.39 -0.66 7.00
CA TYR A 575 -16.71 -0.41 8.41
C TYR A 575 -15.69 -0.99 9.39
N GLY A 576 -14.61 -1.57 8.88
CA GLY A 576 -13.55 -2.20 9.66
C GLY A 576 -13.52 -3.72 9.54
N ARG A 577 -12.74 -4.36 10.42
CA ARG A 577 -12.54 -5.81 10.41
C ARG A 577 -13.79 -6.55 10.88
N SER A 578 -14.19 -7.60 10.17
CA SER A 578 -15.31 -8.44 10.59
C SER A 578 -14.98 -9.34 11.78
N ASP A 579 -13.69 -9.64 11.99
CA ASP A 579 -13.18 -10.37 13.16
C ASP A 579 -13.01 -9.50 14.43
N ALA A 580 -13.06 -8.16 14.29
CA ALA A 580 -13.04 -7.17 15.37
C ALA A 580 -14.42 -6.52 15.63
N THR A 581 -15.48 -7.13 15.13
CA THR A 581 -16.85 -6.61 15.21
C THR A 581 -17.34 -6.46 16.65
N ILE A 582 -18.03 -5.36 16.90
CA ILE A 582 -18.83 -5.13 18.11
C ILE A 582 -20.20 -5.77 17.89
N ASN A 583 -20.59 -6.72 18.74
CA ASN A 583 -21.91 -7.33 18.73
C ASN A 583 -22.62 -7.06 20.04
N ARG A 584 -23.50 -6.07 20.05
CA ARG A 584 -24.25 -5.71 21.27
C ARG A 584 -25.77 -5.83 21.06
N HIS A 585 -26.40 -6.64 21.90
CA HIS A 585 -27.85 -6.84 21.88
C HIS A 585 -28.40 -7.19 20.49
N GLY A 586 -27.67 -8.01 19.73
CA GLY A 586 -28.05 -8.43 18.37
C GLY A 586 -27.80 -7.39 17.26
N LEU A 587 -27.23 -6.23 17.60
CA LEU A 587 -26.76 -5.25 16.62
C LEU A 587 -25.26 -5.41 16.41
N ARG A 588 -24.85 -5.48 15.14
CA ARG A 588 -23.44 -5.53 14.73
C ARG A 588 -23.01 -4.16 14.24
N MET A 589 -21.80 -3.75 14.64
CA MET A 589 -21.18 -2.49 14.22
C MET A 589 -19.68 -2.69 14.02
N GLY A 590 -19.12 -2.07 13.01
CA GLY A 590 -17.67 -1.99 12.82
C GLY A 590 -17.06 -1.02 13.83
N THR A 591 -15.85 -1.32 14.31
CA THR A 591 -15.13 -0.46 15.26
C THR A 591 -14.87 0.94 14.72
N SER A 592 -14.70 1.07 13.40
CA SER A 592 -14.46 2.36 12.73
C SER A 592 -15.60 3.36 12.84
N GLU A 593 -16.85 2.91 12.94
CA GLU A 593 -17.99 3.80 13.13
C GLU A 593 -17.90 4.50 14.50
N LEU A 594 -17.54 3.73 15.55
CA LEU A 594 -17.35 4.26 16.88
C LEU A 594 -16.15 5.22 16.93
N TYR A 595 -15.06 4.90 16.24
CA TYR A 595 -13.91 5.81 16.15
C TYR A 595 -14.29 7.11 15.45
N SER A 596 -15.01 7.06 14.34
CA SER A 596 -15.47 8.27 13.64
C SER A 596 -16.30 9.18 14.54
N ALA A 597 -17.17 8.62 15.38
CA ALA A 597 -18.00 9.40 16.29
C ALA A 597 -17.20 10.07 17.43
N ILE A 598 -16.13 9.42 17.90
CA ILE A 598 -15.35 9.89 19.06
C ILE A 598 -14.19 10.76 18.62
N GLU A 599 -13.48 10.38 17.57
CA GLU A 599 -12.29 11.07 17.08
C GLU A 599 -12.63 12.37 16.31
N ALA A 600 -13.92 12.60 16.00
CA ALA A 600 -14.44 13.89 15.56
C ALA A 600 -14.44 14.95 16.68
N LEU A 601 -14.37 14.54 17.95
CA LEU A 601 -14.30 15.49 19.07
C LEU A 601 -12.89 16.11 19.14
N PRO A 602 -12.78 17.46 19.23
CA PRO A 602 -11.47 18.14 19.29
C PRO A 602 -10.59 17.68 20.44
N GLU A 603 -11.18 17.19 21.52
CA GLU A 603 -10.50 16.75 22.74
C GLU A 603 -9.81 15.38 22.57
N VAL A 604 -10.19 14.59 21.57
CA VAL A 604 -9.74 13.20 21.39
C VAL A 604 -8.67 13.12 20.30
N LEU A 605 -7.51 12.58 20.64
CA LEU A 605 -6.44 12.33 19.69
C LEU A 605 -6.55 10.96 19.02
N ASP A 606 -6.92 9.93 19.79
CA ASP A 606 -7.01 8.55 19.32
C ASP A 606 -7.95 7.75 20.20
N SER A 607 -8.49 6.64 19.70
CA SER A 607 -9.39 5.78 20.46
C SER A 607 -9.24 4.31 20.05
N MET A 608 -9.60 3.39 20.94
CA MET A 608 -9.70 1.96 20.62
C MET A 608 -10.81 1.33 21.47
N VAL A 609 -11.69 0.58 20.84
CA VAL A 609 -12.71 -0.21 21.49
C VAL A 609 -12.47 -1.69 21.26
N VAL A 610 -12.77 -2.51 22.26
CA VAL A 610 -12.80 -3.96 22.14
C VAL A 610 -14.09 -4.48 22.73
N ASP A 611 -14.74 -5.42 22.07
CA ASP A 611 -15.93 -6.07 22.58
C ASP A 611 -15.55 -7.46 23.15
N LEU A 612 -15.68 -7.59 24.45
CA LEU A 612 -15.41 -8.82 25.18
C LEU A 612 -16.72 -9.62 25.31
N GLU A 613 -17.19 -10.15 24.20
CA GLU A 613 -18.32 -11.07 24.21
C GLU A 613 -17.91 -12.39 24.85
N TYR A 614 -18.65 -12.79 25.91
CA TYR A 614 -18.51 -14.10 26.54
C TYR A 614 -19.69 -14.97 26.13
N LEU A 615 -19.41 -16.21 25.75
CA LEU A 615 -20.47 -17.21 25.50
C LEU A 615 -21.39 -17.31 26.72
N GLY A 616 -22.64 -16.80 26.58
CA GLY A 616 -23.68 -16.85 27.63
C GLY A 616 -23.62 -15.78 28.70
N ARG A 617 -22.83 -14.70 28.53
CA ARG A 617 -22.81 -13.51 29.41
C ARG A 617 -23.00 -12.24 28.61
N ASP A 618 -23.42 -11.18 29.27
CA ASP A 618 -23.49 -9.84 28.67
C ASP A 618 -22.11 -9.38 28.19
N SER A 619 -22.08 -8.79 27.00
CA SER A 619 -20.87 -8.22 26.39
C SER A 619 -20.36 -7.07 27.28
N TYR A 620 -19.05 -7.09 27.60
CA TYR A 620 -18.35 -5.96 28.21
C TYR A 620 -17.48 -5.27 27.17
N MET A 621 -17.73 -3.99 26.97
CA MET A 621 -17.08 -3.19 25.92
C MET A 621 -16.36 -2.00 26.56
N PRO A 622 -15.06 -2.11 26.88
CA PRO A 622 -14.23 -0.98 27.27
C PRO A 622 -13.83 -0.15 26.05
N LEU A 623 -13.86 1.17 26.23
CA LEU A 623 -13.31 2.15 25.30
C LEU A 623 -12.05 2.77 25.89
N PHE A 624 -10.96 2.74 25.15
CA PHE A 624 -9.70 3.39 25.49
C PHE A 624 -9.56 4.66 24.66
N VAL A 625 -9.24 5.80 25.30
CA VAL A 625 -9.12 7.11 24.63
C VAL A 625 -7.80 7.78 24.98
N VAL A 626 -7.19 8.40 23.99
CA VAL A 626 -6.07 9.32 24.14
C VAL A 626 -6.63 10.74 24.04
N LEU A 627 -6.53 11.51 25.10
CA LEU A 627 -6.98 12.90 25.12
C LEU A 627 -5.82 13.85 24.80
N ARG A 628 -6.14 15.06 24.37
CA ARG A 628 -5.14 16.13 24.21
C ARG A 628 -4.47 16.46 25.54
N ASP A 629 -3.23 16.93 25.44
CA ASP A 629 -2.44 17.34 26.60
C ASP A 629 -3.21 18.34 27.47
N GLY A 630 -3.15 18.11 28.79
CA GLY A 630 -3.83 18.94 29.79
C GLY A 630 -5.30 18.56 30.02
N LEU A 631 -5.88 17.64 29.26
CA LEU A 631 -7.23 17.13 29.49
C LEU A 631 -7.21 15.84 30.31
N VAL A 632 -8.21 15.70 31.14
CA VAL A 632 -8.40 14.53 32.02
C VAL A 632 -9.78 13.93 31.77
N LEU A 633 -9.86 12.60 31.79
CA LEU A 633 -11.10 11.86 31.65
C LEU A 633 -11.93 11.93 32.93
N ASP A 634 -12.54 13.06 33.17
CA ASP A 634 -13.49 13.27 34.27
C ASP A 634 -14.92 12.85 33.88
N ALA A 635 -15.87 13.05 34.80
CA ALA A 635 -17.28 12.71 34.58
C ALA A 635 -17.91 13.52 33.42
N ALA A 636 -17.49 14.76 33.23
CA ALA A 636 -18.00 15.63 32.17
C ALA A 636 -17.49 15.15 30.80
N MET A 637 -16.21 14.81 30.69
CA MET A 637 -15.62 14.27 29.48
C MET A 637 -16.23 12.90 29.11
N LYS A 638 -16.44 12.00 30.10
CA LYS A 638 -17.15 10.72 29.86
C LYS A 638 -18.58 10.96 29.36
N ALA A 639 -19.28 11.94 29.88
CA ALA A 639 -20.62 12.30 29.43
C ALA A 639 -20.61 12.82 27.98
N THR A 640 -19.63 13.65 27.63
CA THR A 640 -19.43 14.15 26.25
C THR A 640 -19.19 13.02 25.28
N LEU A 641 -18.24 12.10 25.57
CA LEU A 641 -17.95 10.93 24.74
C LEU A 641 -19.17 10.02 24.57
N ASN A 642 -19.86 9.70 25.66
CA ASN A 642 -21.06 8.88 25.62
C ASN A 642 -22.19 9.55 24.82
N ASN A 643 -22.33 10.87 24.92
CA ASN A 643 -23.34 11.61 24.16
C ASN A 643 -23.02 11.64 22.66
N ALA A 644 -21.75 11.79 22.28
CA ALA A 644 -21.32 11.71 20.89
C ALA A 644 -21.68 10.33 20.28
N ILE A 645 -21.41 9.25 21.00
CA ILE A 645 -21.78 7.89 20.57
C ILE A 645 -23.30 7.74 20.45
N ARG A 646 -24.06 8.21 21.43
CA ARG A 646 -25.53 8.12 21.39
C ARG A 646 -26.11 8.86 20.19
N THR A 647 -25.59 10.04 19.92
CA THR A 647 -26.10 10.91 18.86
C THR A 647 -25.72 10.41 17.48
N ALA A 648 -24.45 10.01 17.30
CA ALA A 648 -23.94 9.58 15.98
C ALA A 648 -24.37 8.15 15.63
N LEU A 649 -24.56 7.26 16.62
CA LEU A 649 -24.78 5.84 16.40
C LEU A 649 -26.07 5.35 17.09
N SER A 650 -25.97 4.95 18.35
CA SER A 650 -27.10 4.45 19.14
C SER A 650 -26.72 4.37 20.63
N PRO A 651 -27.69 4.52 21.55
CA PRO A 651 -27.46 4.26 22.96
C PRO A 651 -26.92 2.87 23.30
N ARG A 652 -27.14 1.89 22.42
CA ARG A 652 -26.67 0.51 22.60
C ARG A 652 -25.17 0.36 22.45
N PHE A 653 -24.51 1.27 21.73
CA PHE A 653 -23.05 1.26 21.49
C PHE A 653 -22.26 2.09 22.49
N VAL A 654 -22.93 2.66 23.49
CA VAL A 654 -22.25 3.32 24.60
C VAL A 654 -21.41 2.28 25.35
N PRO A 655 -20.08 2.52 25.53
CA PRO A 655 -19.20 1.56 26.20
C PRO A 655 -19.62 1.35 27.66
N ASN A 656 -19.28 0.19 28.21
CA ASN A 656 -19.48 -0.09 29.62
C ASN A 656 -18.62 0.83 30.50
N ASP A 657 -17.37 1.00 30.07
CA ASP A 657 -16.40 1.87 30.74
C ASP A 657 -15.52 2.59 29.70
N ILE A 658 -15.02 3.78 30.08
CA ILE A 658 -14.08 4.56 29.29
C ILE A 658 -12.81 4.76 30.12
N PHE A 659 -11.65 4.49 29.52
CA PHE A 659 -10.34 4.59 30.15
C PHE A 659 -9.44 5.54 29.34
N GLN A 660 -8.79 6.47 30.04
CA GLN A 660 -7.75 7.31 29.43
C GLN A 660 -6.45 6.51 29.40
N VAL A 661 -5.80 6.50 28.24
CA VAL A 661 -4.49 5.85 28.00
C VAL A 661 -3.55 6.85 27.37
N ALA A 662 -2.24 6.60 27.54
CA ALA A 662 -1.22 7.43 26.90
C ALA A 662 -1.19 7.22 25.37
N GLU A 663 -1.33 5.96 24.94
CA GLU A 663 -1.26 5.60 23.51
C GLU A 663 -2.16 4.38 23.22
N ILE A 664 -2.65 4.32 21.97
CA ILE A 664 -3.34 3.14 21.43
C ILE A 664 -2.29 2.23 20.73
N PRO A 665 -2.28 0.92 21.02
CA PRO A 665 -1.37 -0.03 20.40
C PRO A 665 -1.54 -0.08 18.88
N ARG A 666 -0.43 0.08 18.13
CA ARG A 666 -0.43 0.11 16.68
C ARG A 666 0.66 -0.77 16.08
N THR A 667 0.36 -1.36 14.94
CA THR A 667 1.38 -2.00 14.09
C THR A 667 2.32 -0.94 13.52
N LEU A 668 3.48 -1.35 13.00
CA LEU A 668 4.41 -0.46 12.28
C LEU A 668 3.74 0.26 11.09
N SER A 669 2.72 -0.36 10.49
CA SER A 669 1.90 0.27 9.43
C SER A 669 0.79 1.19 9.96
N GLY A 670 0.73 1.45 11.27
CA GLY A 670 -0.22 2.37 11.90
C GLY A 670 -1.61 1.78 12.19
N LYS A 671 -1.86 0.49 11.95
CA LYS A 671 -3.16 -0.15 12.23
C LYS A 671 -3.33 -0.38 13.73
N LYS A 672 -4.52 -0.07 14.26
CA LYS A 672 -4.91 -0.37 15.66
C LYS A 672 -4.89 -1.88 15.92
N GLN A 673 -4.46 -2.28 17.11
CA GLN A 673 -4.33 -3.70 17.47
C GLN A 673 -5.50 -4.17 18.35
N GLU A 674 -6.74 -4.04 17.88
CA GLU A 674 -7.96 -4.40 18.62
C GLU A 674 -7.97 -5.89 18.98
N LEU A 675 -7.74 -6.77 18.01
CA LEU A 675 -7.81 -8.22 18.22
C LEU A 675 -6.76 -8.75 19.20
N PRO A 676 -5.47 -8.35 19.14
CA PRO A 676 -4.50 -8.70 20.17
C PRO A 676 -4.92 -8.25 21.57
N ILE A 677 -5.41 -7.00 21.73
CA ILE A 677 -5.86 -6.51 23.03
C ILE A 677 -7.12 -7.25 23.50
N LYS A 678 -8.07 -7.54 22.61
CA LYS A 678 -9.22 -8.39 22.92
C LYS A 678 -8.78 -9.74 23.52
N LYS A 679 -7.84 -10.43 22.86
CA LYS A 679 -7.31 -11.72 23.31
C LYS A 679 -6.59 -11.62 24.65
N LEU A 680 -5.80 -10.57 24.85
CA LEU A 680 -5.15 -10.28 26.13
C LEU A 680 -6.19 -10.11 27.26
N LEU A 681 -7.23 -9.33 27.02
CA LEU A 681 -8.29 -9.08 28.01
C LEU A 681 -9.18 -10.31 28.26
N LEU A 682 -9.17 -11.28 27.33
CA LEU A 682 -9.78 -12.61 27.49
C LEU A 682 -8.84 -13.63 28.18
N GLY A 683 -7.68 -13.20 28.69
CA GLY A 683 -6.76 -14.00 29.50
C GLY A 683 -5.68 -14.74 28.72
N GLN A 684 -5.48 -14.44 27.42
CA GLN A 684 -4.34 -15.01 26.70
C GLN A 684 -3.03 -14.29 27.07
N PRO A 685 -1.90 -15.03 27.22
CA PRO A 685 -0.60 -14.42 27.50
C PRO A 685 -0.18 -13.45 26.39
N ILE A 686 0.40 -12.31 26.77
CA ILE A 686 0.77 -11.25 25.82
C ILE A 686 1.76 -11.73 24.75
N GLU A 687 2.68 -12.62 25.11
CA GLU A 687 3.70 -13.16 24.21
C GLU A 687 3.11 -14.05 23.09
N LYS A 688 1.88 -14.56 23.30
CA LYS A 688 1.16 -15.36 22.31
C LYS A 688 0.28 -14.53 21.38
N VAL A 689 -0.04 -13.29 21.75
CA VAL A 689 -0.99 -12.45 21.01
C VAL A 689 -0.35 -11.27 20.30
N VAL A 690 0.82 -10.79 20.78
CA VAL A 690 1.55 -9.65 20.22
C VAL A 690 3.04 -9.92 20.18
N ASN A 691 3.67 -9.61 19.05
CA ASN A 691 5.12 -9.46 18.99
C ASN A 691 5.43 -7.95 19.10
N ARG A 692 6.06 -7.56 20.22
CA ARG A 692 6.40 -6.15 20.52
C ARG A 692 7.30 -5.53 19.45
N ASP A 693 8.18 -6.31 18.83
CA ASP A 693 9.11 -5.86 17.80
C ASP A 693 8.43 -5.53 16.45
N ALA A 694 7.15 -5.90 16.31
CA ALA A 694 6.33 -5.59 15.14
C ALA A 694 5.39 -4.39 15.38
N MET A 695 5.59 -3.64 16.46
CA MET A 695 4.76 -2.51 16.86
C MET A 695 5.48 -1.17 16.71
N ALA A 696 4.70 -0.15 16.39
CA ALA A 696 5.20 1.24 16.36
C ALA A 696 5.44 1.80 17.79
N ASN A 697 4.69 1.32 18.77
CA ASN A 697 4.70 1.83 20.15
C ASN A 697 4.60 0.70 21.19
N PRO A 698 5.57 -0.21 21.27
CA PRO A 698 5.48 -1.40 22.10
C PRO A 698 5.40 -1.12 23.61
N ALA A 699 5.93 0.03 24.08
CA ALA A 699 5.90 0.39 25.49
C ALA A 699 4.48 0.61 26.03
N CYS A 700 3.51 0.99 25.18
CA CYS A 700 2.12 1.19 25.62
C CYS A 700 1.45 -0.10 26.09
N LEU A 701 1.94 -1.28 25.65
CA LEU A 701 1.39 -2.58 26.03
C LEU A 701 1.45 -2.86 27.53
N ASP A 702 2.43 -2.31 28.24
CA ASP A 702 2.60 -2.57 29.69
C ASP A 702 1.36 -2.12 30.46
N TRP A 703 0.76 -1.00 30.06
CA TRP A 703 -0.50 -0.51 30.64
C TRP A 703 -1.65 -1.51 30.41
N TYR A 704 -1.76 -2.08 29.19
CA TYR A 704 -2.82 -3.04 28.87
C TYR A 704 -2.65 -4.38 29.56
N VAL A 705 -1.41 -4.83 29.78
CA VAL A 705 -1.09 -6.04 30.56
C VAL A 705 -1.49 -5.85 32.02
N GLU A 706 -1.14 -4.69 32.62
CA GLU A 706 -1.56 -4.36 33.97
C GLU A 706 -3.08 -4.22 34.09
N PHE A 707 -3.73 -3.59 33.11
CA PHE A 707 -5.17 -3.50 33.05
C PHE A 707 -5.84 -4.88 32.99
N ALA A 708 -5.33 -5.79 32.16
CA ALA A 708 -5.82 -7.17 32.05
C ALA A 708 -5.70 -7.91 33.39
N ALA A 709 -4.57 -7.75 34.08
CA ALA A 709 -4.35 -8.35 35.39
C ALA A 709 -5.32 -7.81 36.47
N ARG A 710 -5.52 -6.49 36.53
CA ARG A 710 -6.49 -5.85 37.45
C ARG A 710 -7.93 -6.30 37.16
N ARG A 711 -8.26 -6.46 35.88
CA ARG A 711 -9.58 -6.97 35.48
C ARG A 711 -9.77 -8.42 35.91
N ALA A 712 -8.78 -9.29 35.68
CA ALA A 712 -8.83 -10.69 36.13
C ALA A 712 -8.98 -10.82 37.64
N ALA A 713 -8.44 -9.86 38.41
CA ALA A 713 -8.59 -9.76 39.87
C ALA A 713 -9.94 -9.12 40.32
N GLY A 714 -10.84 -8.78 39.37
CA GLY A 714 -12.13 -8.14 39.71
C GLY A 714 -12.01 -6.70 40.20
N GLN A 715 -10.88 -6.02 39.97
CA GLN A 715 -10.64 -4.64 40.45
C GLN A 715 -11.10 -3.59 39.42
N VAL A 716 -11.38 -3.97 38.19
CA VAL A 716 -11.82 -3.07 37.10
C VAL A 716 -12.80 -3.82 36.22
N GLY A 717 -13.95 -3.23 35.92
CA GLY A 717 -14.87 -3.68 34.88
C GLY A 717 -15.36 -5.13 35.06
N ALA A 718 -15.95 -5.44 36.22
CA ALA A 718 -16.57 -6.73 36.54
C ALA A 718 -17.94 -6.89 35.85
#